data_6e28b0379b2db70b7191a12a4cec11fd
#
_entry.id   6e28b0379b2db70b7191a12a4cec11fd
#
_cell.length_a   1.000
_cell.length_b   1.000
_cell.length_c   1.000
_cell.angle_alpha   90.00
_cell.angle_beta   90.00
_cell.angle_gamma   90.00
#
_symmetry.space_group_name_H-M   'P 1'
#
loop_
_entity.id
_entity.type
_entity.pdbx_description
1 polymer ?
#
loop_
_entity_poly.entity_id
_entity_poly.type
_entity_poly.pdbx_seq_one_letter_code
_entity_poly.pdbx_strand_id
1 'polypeptide(L)'
;MGGVPSTPRLGGGARPQETADYLIGEFVGEKSFPLASDYWQKLLELPLDLRWPSHRVRQACQFFAMNNYNTRHLAKILIHLAWCLEDCISAADVTSLAFSKSLNALFVSSVFLKYLIENSKTDDFEELYLSLGEKEPVPHNFSKGQHVENLVMVSALNFIAKVDVSQGTYLLHQMLIAMSTQLLSGPTPGPNDVHPFIDAAMAQESSLVHVVVHKLLLNYIIRPRFPVNSLSSRILSEGNQPGVLRRVGSAAANLMLLPFSYIVSSTGEASRSPLAEGSLNILLVLIYHHKCLSMDFVKDKSDDGSFEPLQKEETYFAENPFRKAVENARDIEFDRINIEGNAHSGPLVRLPFASLFDTLGVCLAHETSVLLLYSLVHGNSDFLEYVLVRTDLDTLLMPMLETLYNAPSRTSNHIYMVLVIFLILSQDSSFNASIHKLMLPNVPWYRERLLNQTSLGSFIVIMLIRTVKYNLSKLRDVYLHTNCLATLANMAPHVYRLSAYASERLVSLFDMLSRKYNKLAEFKNDKMNTEDGDLRGDSFFEDPSAELHIYTDFLRLVLEILNAILTYALPQNPEVVYAIMHRQEVFLPFKSHPRYNELLENIYTVVDFFNSRIDSQKMDGDWSVEEVLEVIINNCRSWRGEGMKMFTQLRFTYEQESHPEEFFIPYVWQLVLSHSGFTFNPSSINLFPVPVEDINGEEAKKQLQNGEMKEVVLQVETPV
;
A
#
# COMPACT_ATOMS: atom_id res chain seq x y z
N MET A 1 36.69 -48.39 13.25
CA MET A 1 37.47 -47.98 12.07
C MET A 1 36.55 -47.10 11.24
N GLY A 2 36.65 -45.81 11.36
CA GLY A 2 35.86 -44.83 10.62
C GLY A 2 36.58 -44.50 9.32
N GLY A 3 35.95 -44.83 8.19
CA GLY A 3 36.46 -44.46 6.88
C GLY A 3 36.30 -42.96 6.66
N VAL A 4 37.42 -42.28 6.45
CA VAL A 4 37.48 -40.90 6.01
C VAL A 4 36.85 -40.84 4.60
N PRO A 5 35.86 -39.99 4.31
CA PRO A 5 35.36 -39.85 2.95
C PRO A 5 36.48 -39.28 2.10
N SER A 6 36.85 -40.06 1.05
CA SER A 6 37.85 -39.66 0.07
C SER A 6 37.36 -38.46 -0.70
N THR A 7 38.14 -37.38 -0.69
CA THR A 7 37.97 -36.18 -1.54
C THR A 7 37.80 -36.61 -2.98
N PRO A 8 36.72 -36.21 -3.69
CA PRO A 8 36.59 -36.48 -5.11
C PRO A 8 37.73 -35.79 -5.86
N ARG A 9 38.49 -36.56 -6.65
CA ARG A 9 39.50 -36.02 -7.55
C ARG A 9 38.80 -35.16 -8.62
N LEU A 10 39.06 -33.86 -8.60
CA LEU A 10 38.65 -32.91 -9.64
C LEU A 10 39.39 -33.19 -10.95
N GLY A 11 39.09 -34.28 -11.61
CA GLY A 11 39.72 -34.64 -12.84
C GLY A 11 39.10 -35.91 -13.42
N GLY A 12 37.92 -35.81 -13.98
CA GLY A 12 37.26 -36.89 -14.69
C GLY A 12 35.82 -37.14 -14.26
N GLY A 13 34.85 -36.47 -14.88
CA GLY A 13 33.49 -36.98 -14.99
C GLY A 13 32.58 -36.94 -13.78
N ALA A 14 32.88 -36.18 -12.73
CA ALA A 14 31.90 -35.94 -11.64
C ALA A 14 30.70 -35.20 -12.19
N ARG A 15 29.50 -35.72 -11.93
CA ARG A 15 28.25 -35.06 -12.36
C ARG A 15 28.15 -33.69 -11.66
N PRO A 16 27.73 -32.63 -12.37
CA PRO A 16 27.62 -31.28 -11.76
C PRO A 16 26.84 -31.25 -10.44
N GLN A 17 25.87 -32.15 -10.31
CA GLN A 17 25.04 -32.28 -9.11
C GLN A 17 25.80 -32.82 -7.90
N GLU A 18 26.72 -33.78 -8.11
CA GLU A 18 27.56 -34.31 -7.01
C GLU A 18 28.57 -33.25 -6.51
N THR A 19 29.07 -32.43 -7.43
CA THR A 19 29.94 -31.29 -7.07
C THR A 19 29.19 -30.25 -6.27
N ALA A 20 27.95 -29.96 -6.65
CA ALA A 20 27.11 -29.01 -5.96
C ALA A 20 26.71 -29.47 -4.55
N ASP A 21 26.27 -30.73 -4.44
CA ASP A 21 25.93 -31.34 -3.15
C ASP A 21 27.13 -31.29 -2.20
N TYR A 22 28.33 -31.54 -2.74
CA TYR A 22 29.57 -31.45 -1.97
C TYR A 22 29.84 -29.99 -1.49
N LEU A 23 29.82 -29.02 -2.41
CA LEU A 23 30.15 -27.64 -2.07
C LEU A 23 29.12 -27.00 -1.11
N ILE A 24 27.84 -27.31 -1.28
CA ILE A 24 26.82 -26.84 -0.32
C ILE A 24 26.97 -27.57 1.02
N GLY A 25 27.30 -28.85 1.01
CA GLY A 25 27.60 -29.61 2.23
C GLY A 25 28.76 -28.99 3.04
N GLU A 26 29.82 -28.58 2.36
CA GLU A 26 30.94 -27.84 2.97
C GLU A 26 30.50 -26.43 3.46
N PHE A 27 29.63 -25.75 2.71
CA PHE A 27 29.10 -24.42 3.08
C PHE A 27 28.32 -24.44 4.41
N VAL A 28 27.52 -25.46 4.63
CA VAL A 28 26.70 -25.62 5.84
C VAL A 28 27.42 -26.36 6.96
N GLY A 29 28.61 -26.91 6.68
CA GLY A 29 29.40 -27.71 7.60
C GLY A 29 30.11 -26.89 8.69
N GLU A 30 30.87 -27.59 9.52
CA GLU A 30 31.59 -27.01 10.68
C GLU A 30 32.90 -26.31 10.28
N LYS A 31 33.41 -26.57 9.06
CA LYS A 31 34.69 -26.03 8.61
C LYS A 31 34.53 -24.61 8.12
N SER A 32 35.22 -23.67 8.75
CA SER A 32 35.29 -22.28 8.30
C SER A 32 36.26 -22.13 7.11
N PHE A 33 35.80 -21.45 6.05
CA PHE A 33 36.65 -21.06 4.90
C PHE A 33 37.01 -19.59 5.03
N PRO A 34 38.32 -19.23 4.93
CA PRO A 34 38.73 -17.83 4.87
C PRO A 34 38.08 -17.09 3.70
N LEU A 35 37.85 -15.79 3.87
CA LEU A 35 37.21 -14.94 2.85
C LEU A 35 37.95 -14.96 1.50
N ALA A 36 39.29 -15.11 1.49
CA ALA A 36 40.12 -15.19 0.29
C ALA A 36 40.27 -16.62 -0.27
N SER A 37 39.50 -17.62 0.23
CA SER A 37 39.62 -19.02 -0.21
C SER A 37 39.07 -19.23 -1.62
N ASP A 38 39.75 -20.06 -2.43
CA ASP A 38 39.27 -20.54 -3.74
C ASP A 38 37.93 -21.30 -3.66
N TYR A 39 37.54 -21.69 -2.46
CA TYR A 39 36.25 -22.33 -2.22
C TYR A 39 35.07 -21.45 -2.70
N TRP A 40 35.12 -20.15 -2.40
CA TRP A 40 34.05 -19.20 -2.78
C TRP A 40 33.90 -19.08 -4.28
N GLN A 41 35.01 -19.03 -5.01
CA GLN A 41 34.98 -19.02 -6.47
C GLN A 41 34.30 -20.27 -7.03
N LYS A 42 34.63 -21.44 -6.50
CA LYS A 42 34.04 -22.73 -6.93
C LYS A 42 32.53 -22.78 -6.62
N LEU A 43 32.12 -22.28 -5.44
CA LEU A 43 30.71 -22.21 -5.06
C LEU A 43 29.91 -21.27 -5.98
N LEU A 44 30.48 -20.11 -6.32
CA LEU A 44 29.80 -19.10 -7.14
C LEU A 44 29.80 -19.44 -8.64
N GLU A 45 30.67 -20.32 -9.10
CA GLU A 45 30.71 -20.80 -10.49
C GLU A 45 29.81 -22.03 -10.75
N LEU A 46 29.10 -22.51 -9.74
CA LEU A 46 28.18 -23.63 -9.89
C LEU A 46 27.05 -23.32 -10.89
N PRO A 47 26.61 -24.31 -11.70
CA PRO A 47 25.42 -24.14 -12.53
C PRO A 47 24.18 -23.88 -11.68
N LEU A 48 23.34 -22.90 -12.10
CA LEU A 48 22.13 -22.45 -11.39
C LEU A 48 20.97 -23.46 -11.37
N ASP A 49 21.05 -24.56 -12.13
CA ASP A 49 19.97 -25.55 -12.21
C ASP A 49 20.00 -26.63 -11.12
N LEU A 50 20.66 -26.33 -10.00
CA LEU A 50 20.72 -27.19 -8.83
C LEU A 50 19.35 -27.35 -8.18
N ARG A 51 18.71 -28.46 -8.46
CA ARG A 51 17.38 -28.80 -7.91
C ARG A 51 17.54 -29.60 -6.63
N TRP A 52 17.48 -28.93 -5.49
CA TRP A 52 17.47 -29.63 -4.22
C TRP A 52 16.03 -29.92 -3.78
N PRO A 53 15.73 -31.14 -3.30
CA PRO A 53 14.44 -31.42 -2.67
C PRO A 53 14.24 -30.58 -1.40
N SER A 54 13.00 -30.23 -1.12
CA SER A 54 12.63 -29.35 0.01
C SER A 54 13.20 -29.79 1.36
N HIS A 55 13.19 -31.10 1.63
CA HIS A 55 13.74 -31.63 2.88
C HIS A 55 15.25 -31.45 2.99
N ARG A 56 16.01 -31.53 1.88
CA ARG A 56 17.44 -31.24 1.85
C ARG A 56 17.74 -29.78 2.10
N VAL A 57 16.97 -28.87 1.49
CA VAL A 57 17.12 -27.43 1.75
C VAL A 57 16.90 -27.11 3.21
N ARG A 58 15.82 -27.64 3.80
CA ARG A 58 15.53 -27.44 5.22
C ARG A 58 16.63 -28.00 6.12
N GLN A 59 17.12 -29.20 5.81
CA GLN A 59 18.24 -29.82 6.55
C GLN A 59 19.53 -28.99 6.43
N ALA A 60 19.85 -28.50 5.22
CA ALA A 60 21.00 -27.63 4.99
C ALA A 60 20.88 -26.34 5.79
N CYS A 61 19.71 -25.72 5.81
CA CYS A 61 19.45 -24.50 6.60
C CYS A 61 19.61 -24.76 8.10
N GLN A 62 19.15 -25.91 8.61
CA GLN A 62 19.33 -26.29 10.02
C GLN A 62 20.81 -26.43 10.38
N PHE A 63 21.59 -27.17 9.56
CA PHE A 63 23.05 -27.30 9.78
C PHE A 63 23.75 -25.96 9.66
N PHE A 64 23.35 -25.14 8.70
CA PHE A 64 23.88 -23.79 8.55
C PHE A 64 23.66 -22.94 9.79
N ALA A 65 22.44 -22.91 10.31
CA ALA A 65 22.12 -22.13 11.52
C ALA A 65 22.92 -22.59 12.75
N MET A 66 23.18 -23.89 12.90
CA MET A 66 24.02 -24.42 13.98
C MET A 66 25.49 -24.03 13.84
N ASN A 67 26.01 -24.01 12.63
CA ASN A 67 27.44 -23.85 12.38
C ASN A 67 27.85 -22.42 12.04
N ASN A 68 26.92 -21.56 11.59
CA ASN A 68 27.24 -20.22 11.09
C ASN A 68 27.85 -19.30 12.18
N TYR A 69 27.52 -19.48 13.43
CA TYR A 69 28.15 -18.74 14.51
C TYR A 69 29.69 -18.88 14.52
N ASN A 70 30.20 -20.09 14.26
CA ASN A 70 31.64 -20.36 14.22
C ASN A 70 32.26 -20.12 12.85
N THR A 71 31.50 -20.37 11.77
CA THR A 71 32.03 -20.31 10.40
C THR A 71 31.91 -18.92 9.78
N ARG A 72 30.94 -18.12 10.22
CA ARG A 72 30.60 -16.78 9.69
C ARG A 72 30.36 -16.79 8.17
N HIS A 73 29.88 -17.90 7.65
CA HIS A 73 29.70 -18.08 6.21
C HIS A 73 28.61 -17.15 5.61
N LEU A 74 27.58 -16.75 6.40
CA LEU A 74 26.61 -15.76 5.92
C LEU A 74 27.27 -14.41 5.64
N ALA A 75 28.03 -13.88 6.58
CA ALA A 75 28.75 -12.61 6.39
C ALA A 75 29.68 -12.69 5.19
N LYS A 76 30.40 -13.80 5.02
CA LYS A 76 31.36 -14.02 3.92
C LYS A 76 30.66 -14.10 2.55
N ILE A 77 29.57 -14.86 2.42
CA ILE A 77 28.83 -14.93 1.13
C ILE A 77 28.19 -13.59 0.76
N LEU A 78 27.73 -12.80 1.76
CA LEU A 78 27.20 -11.47 1.54
C LEU A 78 28.29 -10.50 1.07
N ILE A 79 29.50 -10.58 1.60
CA ILE A 79 30.65 -9.80 1.11
C ILE A 79 30.97 -10.19 -0.34
N HIS A 80 31.01 -11.48 -0.65
CA HIS A 80 31.22 -11.96 -2.01
C HIS A 80 30.09 -11.51 -2.95
N LEU A 81 28.85 -11.46 -2.48
CA LEU A 81 27.73 -10.88 -3.23
C LEU A 81 28.01 -9.42 -3.58
N ALA A 82 28.41 -8.59 -2.57
CA ALA A 82 28.73 -7.20 -2.80
C ALA A 82 29.83 -7.01 -3.86
N TRP A 83 30.91 -7.79 -3.76
CA TRP A 83 31.98 -7.77 -4.77
C TRP A 83 31.53 -8.19 -6.15
N CYS A 84 30.70 -9.25 -6.27
CA CYS A 84 30.14 -9.66 -7.55
C CYS A 84 29.25 -8.59 -8.18
N LEU A 85 28.49 -7.84 -7.37
CA LEU A 85 27.68 -6.73 -7.84
C LEU A 85 28.58 -5.56 -8.34
N GLU A 86 29.64 -5.26 -7.62
CA GLU A 86 30.63 -4.24 -8.03
C GLU A 86 31.37 -4.63 -9.32
N ASP A 87 31.74 -5.90 -9.48
CA ASP A 87 32.31 -6.43 -10.73
C ASP A 87 31.32 -6.26 -11.90
N CYS A 88 30.03 -6.53 -11.69
CA CYS A 88 29.01 -6.30 -12.70
C CYS A 88 28.85 -4.82 -13.09
N ILE A 89 29.03 -3.89 -12.13
CA ILE A 89 28.97 -2.45 -12.37
C ILE A 89 30.22 -1.97 -13.14
N SER A 90 31.38 -2.54 -12.84
CA SER A 90 32.68 -2.08 -13.36
C SER A 90 32.99 -2.63 -14.76
N ALA A 91 32.37 -3.73 -15.15
CA ALA A 91 32.57 -4.36 -16.43
C ALA A 91 31.87 -3.56 -17.55
N ALA A 92 32.60 -3.09 -18.54
CA ALA A 92 32.06 -2.39 -19.72
C ALA A 92 31.08 -3.27 -20.54
N ASP A 93 31.35 -4.57 -20.58
CA ASP A 93 30.41 -5.61 -21.02
C ASP A 93 30.21 -6.58 -19.86
N VAL A 94 28.98 -6.69 -19.37
CA VAL A 94 28.65 -7.63 -18.29
C VAL A 94 28.94 -9.04 -18.79
N THR A 95 30.10 -9.57 -18.39
CA THR A 95 30.46 -10.93 -18.79
C THR A 95 29.44 -11.92 -18.23
N SER A 96 29.05 -12.90 -19.02
CA SER A 96 28.11 -13.96 -18.60
C SER A 96 28.54 -14.62 -17.28
N LEU A 97 29.85 -14.69 -17.02
CA LEU A 97 30.42 -15.28 -15.82
C LEU A 97 30.22 -14.40 -14.58
N ALA A 98 30.49 -13.07 -14.64
CA ALA A 98 30.29 -12.17 -13.50
C ALA A 98 28.82 -12.15 -13.07
N PHE A 99 27.93 -12.11 -14.06
CA PHE A 99 26.51 -12.21 -13.83
C PHE A 99 26.07 -13.53 -13.20
N SER A 100 26.59 -14.66 -13.69
CA SER A 100 26.27 -15.98 -13.12
C SER A 100 26.75 -16.09 -11.67
N LYS A 101 27.92 -15.55 -11.34
CA LYS A 101 28.44 -15.49 -9.97
C LYS A 101 27.55 -14.66 -9.06
N SER A 102 27.11 -13.48 -9.50
CA SER A 102 26.22 -12.63 -8.71
C SER A 102 24.86 -13.31 -8.46
N LEU A 103 24.29 -13.98 -9.46
CA LEU A 103 23.06 -14.76 -9.31
C LEU A 103 23.20 -15.91 -8.32
N ASN A 104 24.31 -16.66 -8.36
CA ASN A 104 24.57 -17.72 -7.39
C ASN A 104 24.72 -17.16 -5.96
N ALA A 105 25.44 -16.06 -5.80
CA ALA A 105 25.59 -15.38 -4.51
C ALA A 105 24.23 -14.90 -3.97
N LEU A 106 23.41 -14.24 -4.81
CA LEU A 106 22.05 -13.82 -4.48
C LEU A 106 21.18 -15.00 -4.03
N PHE A 107 21.25 -16.08 -4.78
CA PHE A 107 20.46 -17.27 -4.50
C PHE A 107 20.82 -17.91 -3.17
N VAL A 108 22.11 -18.22 -2.98
CA VAL A 108 22.60 -18.86 -1.74
C VAL A 108 22.32 -17.97 -0.54
N SER A 109 22.68 -16.68 -0.62
CA SER A 109 22.47 -15.75 0.51
C SER A 109 20.98 -15.60 0.85
N SER A 110 20.10 -15.53 -0.14
CA SER A 110 18.64 -15.36 0.08
C SER A 110 18.03 -16.53 0.84
N VAL A 111 18.40 -17.77 0.48
CA VAL A 111 17.86 -18.98 1.12
C VAL A 111 18.25 -19.03 2.61
N PHE A 112 19.53 -18.84 2.90
CA PHE A 112 20.03 -18.96 4.27
C PHE A 112 19.69 -17.75 5.12
N LEU A 113 19.74 -16.54 4.55
CA LEU A 113 19.32 -15.31 5.23
C LEU A 113 17.83 -15.37 5.63
N LYS A 114 16.95 -15.76 4.71
CA LYS A 114 15.52 -15.94 5.01
C LYS A 114 15.31 -16.92 6.15
N TYR A 115 16.00 -18.07 6.12
CA TYR A 115 15.86 -19.06 7.16
C TYR A 115 16.34 -18.54 8.53
N LEU A 116 17.44 -17.81 8.59
CA LEU A 116 17.94 -17.22 9.83
C LEU A 116 16.99 -16.15 10.37
N ILE A 117 16.47 -15.25 9.53
CA ILE A 117 15.45 -14.27 9.93
C ILE A 117 14.23 -14.99 10.49
N GLU A 118 13.75 -16.03 9.81
CA GLU A 118 12.57 -16.80 10.21
C GLU A 118 12.72 -17.54 11.57
N ASN A 119 13.94 -17.93 11.92
CA ASN A 119 14.22 -18.72 13.11
C ASN A 119 15.03 -17.96 14.17
N SER A 120 15.41 -16.71 13.92
CA SER A 120 16.09 -15.86 14.92
C SER A 120 15.07 -15.40 15.96
N LYS A 121 15.47 -15.50 17.22
CA LYS A 121 14.67 -14.99 18.36
C LYS A 121 15.43 -13.91 19.13
N THR A 122 16.53 -13.40 18.57
CA THR A 122 17.48 -12.56 19.29
C THR A 122 17.55 -11.18 18.67
N ASP A 123 17.64 -10.18 19.52
CA ASP A 123 17.89 -8.79 19.17
C ASP A 123 19.30 -8.58 18.59
N ASP A 124 20.21 -9.55 18.76
CA ASP A 124 21.62 -9.49 18.36
C ASP A 124 21.87 -10.07 16.94
N PHE A 125 20.92 -9.91 16.01
CA PHE A 125 21.04 -10.49 14.67
C PHE A 125 22.31 -10.07 13.92
N GLU A 126 22.70 -8.79 14.04
CA GLU A 126 23.89 -8.23 13.41
C GLU A 126 25.16 -8.88 13.95
N GLU A 127 25.35 -8.91 15.28
CA GLU A 127 26.53 -9.49 15.91
C GLU A 127 26.65 -10.98 15.62
N LEU A 128 25.54 -11.72 15.67
CA LEU A 128 25.54 -13.17 15.50
C LEU A 128 25.76 -13.61 14.05
N TYR A 129 25.23 -12.88 13.08
CA TYR A 129 25.15 -13.37 11.70
C TYR A 129 25.87 -12.50 10.68
N LEU A 130 26.07 -11.20 10.91
CA LEU A 130 26.66 -10.28 9.96
C LEU A 130 28.11 -9.88 10.30
N SER A 131 28.62 -10.23 11.49
CA SER A 131 30.00 -9.93 11.87
C SER A 131 30.99 -10.99 11.35
N LEU A 132 32.22 -10.54 11.02
CA LEU A 132 33.35 -11.43 10.76
C LEU A 132 34.06 -11.77 12.08
N GLY A 133 34.70 -12.95 12.14
CA GLY A 133 35.49 -13.34 13.28
C GLY A 133 36.75 -12.46 13.46
N GLU A 134 37.15 -12.17 14.69
CA GLU A 134 38.31 -11.29 14.99
C GLU A 134 39.63 -11.71 14.32
N LYS A 135 39.79 -12.99 14.02
CA LYS A 135 41.01 -13.59 13.44
C LYS A 135 40.91 -13.76 11.92
N GLU A 136 39.80 -13.32 11.28
CA GLU A 136 39.65 -13.48 9.85
C GLU A 136 40.62 -12.57 9.08
N PRO A 137 41.44 -13.12 8.18
CA PRO A 137 42.28 -12.31 7.31
C PRO A 137 41.42 -11.50 6.35
N VAL A 138 41.34 -10.22 6.58
CA VAL A 138 40.53 -9.32 5.77
C VAL A 138 41.34 -8.86 4.57
N PRO A 139 40.86 -9.01 3.33
CA PRO A 139 41.49 -8.49 2.13
C PRO A 139 41.64 -6.97 2.16
N HIS A 140 42.59 -6.42 1.41
CA HIS A 140 42.85 -4.97 1.37
C HIS A 140 41.64 -4.12 0.92
N ASN A 141 40.68 -4.75 0.23
CA ASN A 141 39.44 -4.10 -0.26
C ASN A 141 38.35 -3.99 0.81
N PHE A 142 38.53 -4.57 1.98
CA PHE A 142 37.58 -4.51 3.09
C PHE A 142 38.23 -3.79 4.27
N SER A 143 37.71 -2.61 4.62
CA SER A 143 38.25 -1.80 5.71
C SER A 143 37.90 -2.42 7.08
N LYS A 144 38.86 -2.47 8.00
CA LYS A 144 38.57 -2.84 9.39
C LYS A 144 37.57 -1.84 9.97
N GLY A 145 36.37 -2.34 10.38
CA GLY A 145 35.27 -1.52 10.87
C GLY A 145 34.16 -1.27 9.84
N GLN A 146 34.31 -1.78 8.62
CA GLN A 146 33.20 -1.75 7.64
C GLN A 146 32.17 -2.83 8.00
N HIS A 147 30.93 -2.42 8.18
CA HIS A 147 29.80 -3.31 8.44
C HIS A 147 29.36 -4.03 7.16
N VAL A 148 29.06 -5.33 7.25
CA VAL A 148 28.70 -6.17 6.10
C VAL A 148 27.40 -5.71 5.47
N GLU A 149 26.39 -5.38 6.28
CA GLU A 149 25.10 -4.90 5.84
C GLU A 149 25.21 -3.59 5.05
N ASN A 150 26.09 -2.67 5.48
CA ASN A 150 26.33 -1.41 4.76
C ASN A 150 27.01 -1.67 3.41
N LEU A 151 28.03 -2.53 3.36
CA LEU A 151 28.68 -2.92 2.11
C LEU A 151 27.67 -3.52 1.13
N VAL A 152 26.83 -4.45 1.57
CA VAL A 152 25.83 -5.11 0.74
C VAL A 152 24.80 -4.10 0.22
N MET A 153 24.29 -3.23 1.10
CA MET A 153 23.28 -2.25 0.70
C MET A 153 23.85 -1.18 -0.25
N VAL A 154 25.06 -0.67 0.01
CA VAL A 154 25.74 0.26 -0.92
C VAL A 154 25.91 -0.37 -2.30
N SER A 155 26.43 -1.62 -2.36
CA SER A 155 26.64 -2.32 -3.64
C SER A 155 25.32 -2.61 -4.35
N ALA A 156 24.27 -3.01 -3.60
CA ALA A 156 22.94 -3.26 -4.15
C ALA A 156 22.29 -1.98 -4.71
N LEU A 157 22.34 -0.88 -3.97
CA LEU A 157 21.78 0.40 -4.41
C LEU A 157 22.55 0.98 -5.60
N ASN A 158 23.90 0.87 -5.62
CA ASN A 158 24.72 1.24 -6.76
C ASN A 158 24.41 0.38 -7.99
N PHE A 159 24.17 -0.92 -7.82
CA PHE A 159 23.78 -1.80 -8.91
C PHE A 159 22.42 -1.36 -9.50
N ILE A 160 21.40 -1.08 -8.67
CA ILE A 160 20.11 -0.54 -9.14
C ILE A 160 20.30 0.77 -9.89
N ALA A 161 21.17 1.65 -9.39
CA ALA A 161 21.43 2.97 -10.00
C ALA A 161 22.10 2.89 -11.39
N LYS A 162 22.99 1.92 -11.62
CA LYS A 162 23.91 1.91 -12.76
C LYS A 162 23.62 0.83 -13.80
N VAL A 163 23.04 -0.31 -13.39
CA VAL A 163 22.86 -1.47 -14.28
C VAL A 163 21.46 -1.49 -14.88
N ASP A 164 21.38 -1.88 -16.17
CA ASP A 164 20.10 -1.98 -16.85
C ASP A 164 19.30 -3.21 -16.43
N VAL A 165 18.14 -2.96 -16.32
CA VAL A 165 16.84 -3.46 -15.93
C VAL A 165 16.61 -4.97 -15.82
N SER A 166 17.15 -5.82 -16.73
CA SER A 166 16.78 -7.25 -16.78
C SER A 166 17.36 -8.09 -15.63
N GLN A 167 18.39 -7.60 -15.01
CA GLN A 167 19.18 -8.32 -14.01
C GLN A 167 18.77 -7.95 -12.56
N GLY A 168 18.01 -6.84 -12.41
CA GLY A 168 17.65 -6.30 -11.10
C GLY A 168 16.61 -7.09 -10.31
N THR A 169 15.78 -7.88 -10.98
CA THR A 169 14.61 -8.52 -10.33
C THR A 169 15.00 -9.45 -9.16
N TYR A 170 16.04 -10.25 -9.33
CA TYR A 170 16.51 -11.16 -8.27
C TYR A 170 17.14 -10.40 -7.11
N LEU A 171 17.86 -9.32 -7.41
CA LEU A 171 18.44 -8.45 -6.39
C LEU A 171 17.35 -7.78 -5.55
N LEU A 172 16.31 -7.24 -6.20
CA LEU A 172 15.18 -6.63 -5.48
C LEU A 172 14.51 -7.62 -4.54
N HIS A 173 14.35 -8.88 -4.98
CA HIS A 173 13.79 -9.92 -4.13
C HIS A 173 14.68 -10.24 -2.92
N GLN A 174 15.98 -10.34 -3.13
CA GLN A 174 16.94 -10.55 -2.03
C GLN A 174 16.94 -9.37 -1.06
N MET A 175 16.87 -8.13 -1.57
CA MET A 175 16.76 -6.93 -0.72
C MET A 175 15.50 -6.96 0.14
N LEU A 176 14.34 -7.37 -0.40
CA LEU A 176 13.12 -7.54 0.39
C LEU A 176 13.31 -8.56 1.52
N ILE A 177 13.99 -9.69 1.24
CA ILE A 177 14.33 -10.68 2.27
C ILE A 177 15.25 -10.04 3.32
N ALA A 178 16.29 -9.34 2.91
CA ALA A 178 17.25 -8.71 3.84
C ALA A 178 16.55 -7.65 4.73
N MET A 179 15.65 -6.84 4.17
CA MET A 179 14.89 -5.84 4.91
C MET A 179 13.77 -6.42 5.78
N SER A 180 13.42 -7.70 5.60
CA SER A 180 12.33 -8.34 6.35
C SER A 180 12.63 -8.55 7.84
N THR A 181 13.81 -8.23 8.33
CA THR A 181 14.09 -8.11 9.77
C THR A 181 13.13 -7.14 10.47
N GLN A 182 12.57 -6.16 9.74
CA GLN A 182 11.54 -5.27 10.26
C GLN A 182 10.28 -6.01 10.74
N LEU A 183 10.00 -7.19 10.20
CA LEU A 183 8.88 -8.04 10.63
C LEU A 183 9.07 -8.67 12.01
N LEU A 184 10.29 -8.65 12.55
CA LEU A 184 10.60 -9.19 13.89
C LEU A 184 10.24 -8.20 15.00
N SER A 185 10.20 -6.91 14.69
CA SER A 185 9.82 -5.83 15.60
C SER A 185 8.36 -5.46 15.45
N GLY A 186 7.85 -4.64 16.36
CA GLY A 186 6.53 -4.04 16.23
C GLY A 186 6.48 -3.00 15.08
N PRO A 187 5.28 -2.47 14.78
CA PRO A 187 5.11 -1.45 13.73
C PRO A 187 5.86 -0.14 14.05
N THR A 188 6.01 0.17 15.33
CA THR A 188 6.75 1.33 15.82
C THR A 188 8.09 0.87 16.35
N PRO A 189 9.18 0.94 15.55
CA PRO A 189 10.49 0.53 16.01
C PRO A 189 10.96 1.44 17.17
N GLY A 190 11.35 0.80 18.27
CA GLY A 190 11.95 1.50 19.40
C GLY A 190 13.36 2.01 19.08
N PRO A 191 13.94 2.85 19.94
CA PRO A 191 15.28 3.39 19.72
C PRO A 191 16.38 2.31 19.67
N ASN A 192 16.11 1.16 20.27
CA ASN A 192 17.05 0.02 20.35
C ASN A 192 16.80 -1.05 19.27
N ASP A 193 15.70 -0.92 18.48
CA ASP A 193 15.41 -1.86 17.41
C ASP A 193 16.34 -1.61 16.23
N VAL A 194 17.15 -2.58 15.89
CA VAL A 194 18.13 -2.51 14.81
C VAL A 194 17.66 -3.35 13.63
N HIS A 195 17.52 -2.69 12.49
CA HIS A 195 17.21 -3.34 11.21
C HIS A 195 18.38 -3.16 10.25
N PRO A 196 19.42 -4.00 10.33
CA PRO A 196 20.74 -3.70 9.76
C PRO A 196 20.70 -3.22 8.31
N PHE A 197 19.94 -3.91 7.46
CA PHE A 197 19.90 -3.59 6.04
C PHE A 197 19.06 -2.34 5.72
N ILE A 198 17.93 -2.12 6.39
CA ILE A 198 17.13 -0.90 6.18
C ILE A 198 17.89 0.31 6.75
N ASP A 199 18.45 0.19 7.94
CA ASP A 199 19.23 1.25 8.57
C ASP A 199 20.46 1.63 7.71
N ALA A 200 21.14 0.63 7.13
CA ALA A 200 22.21 0.86 6.16
C ALA A 200 21.72 1.58 4.89
N ALA A 201 20.52 1.27 4.41
CA ALA A 201 19.93 1.99 3.28
C ALA A 201 19.62 3.45 3.63
N MET A 202 19.08 3.71 4.83
CA MET A 202 18.76 5.08 5.29
C MET A 202 20.01 5.95 5.49
N ALA A 203 21.14 5.33 5.81
CA ALA A 203 22.43 6.02 6.02
C ALA A 203 23.16 6.43 4.73
N GLN A 204 22.57 6.14 3.54
CA GLN A 204 23.23 6.42 2.27
C GLN A 204 23.21 7.91 1.91
N GLU A 205 24.19 8.31 1.09
CA GLU A 205 24.27 9.69 0.57
C GLU A 205 23.01 10.05 -0.26
N SER A 206 22.55 11.27 -0.08
CA SER A 206 21.38 11.80 -0.78
C SER A 206 21.49 11.67 -2.32
N SER A 207 22.71 11.83 -2.87
CA SER A 207 22.97 11.66 -4.31
C SER A 207 22.61 10.26 -4.82
N LEU A 208 23.02 9.20 -4.11
CA LEU A 208 22.70 7.82 -4.45
C LEU A 208 21.20 7.55 -4.26
N VAL A 209 20.63 8.01 -3.16
CA VAL A 209 19.19 7.84 -2.87
C VAL A 209 18.33 8.40 -4.00
N HIS A 210 18.60 9.60 -4.48
CA HIS A 210 17.85 10.22 -5.57
C HIS A 210 17.92 9.42 -6.87
N VAL A 211 19.11 8.91 -7.23
CA VAL A 211 19.26 8.07 -8.42
C VAL A 211 18.52 6.76 -8.28
N VAL A 212 18.57 6.13 -7.11
CA VAL A 212 17.84 4.86 -6.83
C VAL A 212 16.33 5.08 -6.90
N VAL A 213 15.79 6.11 -6.24
CA VAL A 213 14.36 6.43 -6.30
C VAL A 213 13.91 6.69 -7.73
N HIS A 214 14.69 7.49 -8.47
CA HIS A 214 14.43 7.72 -9.89
C HIS A 214 14.37 6.43 -10.69
N LYS A 215 15.34 5.52 -10.51
CA LYS A 215 15.41 4.26 -11.26
C LYS A 215 14.26 3.30 -10.88
N LEU A 216 13.92 3.19 -9.58
CA LEU A 216 12.80 2.38 -9.12
C LEU A 216 11.47 2.86 -9.70
N LEU A 217 11.23 4.18 -9.71
CA LEU A 217 10.03 4.77 -10.31
C LEU A 217 10.02 4.63 -11.83
N LEU A 218 11.17 4.79 -12.52
CA LEU A 218 11.25 4.53 -13.95
C LEU A 218 10.95 3.06 -14.29
N ASN A 219 11.45 2.11 -13.52
CA ASN A 219 11.13 0.69 -13.70
C ASN A 219 9.61 0.44 -13.57
N TYR A 220 8.96 1.12 -12.62
CA TYR A 220 7.51 1.06 -12.45
C TYR A 220 6.77 1.68 -13.64
N ILE A 221 7.21 2.83 -14.14
CA ILE A 221 6.60 3.55 -15.27
C ILE A 221 6.75 2.75 -16.58
N ILE A 222 7.97 2.31 -16.88
CA ILE A 222 8.28 1.63 -18.15
C ILE A 222 7.68 0.22 -18.20
N ARG A 223 7.56 -0.45 -17.05
CA ARG A 223 7.05 -1.83 -16.94
C ARG A 223 7.65 -2.78 -17.99
N PRO A 224 8.96 -2.95 -18.00
CA PRO A 224 9.62 -3.73 -19.02
C PRO A 224 9.09 -5.19 -19.02
N ARG A 225 8.66 -5.64 -20.19
CA ARG A 225 8.24 -7.03 -20.42
C ARG A 225 9.45 -7.84 -20.82
N PHE A 226 9.87 -8.76 -19.96
CA PHE A 226 10.88 -9.73 -20.34
C PHE A 226 10.20 -10.89 -21.03
N PRO A 227 10.66 -11.30 -22.23
CA PRO A 227 10.22 -12.54 -22.80
C PRO A 227 10.61 -13.66 -21.81
N VAL A 228 9.62 -14.41 -21.35
CA VAL A 228 9.74 -15.53 -20.40
C VAL A 228 10.83 -16.53 -20.83
N ASN A 229 11.21 -16.50 -22.09
CA ASN A 229 12.19 -17.41 -22.70
C ASN A 229 13.66 -16.94 -22.60
N SER A 230 13.97 -15.71 -22.23
CA SER A 230 15.36 -15.23 -22.32
C SER A 230 16.22 -15.57 -21.11
N LEU A 231 15.66 -15.69 -19.92
CA LEU A 231 16.39 -16.06 -18.70
C LEU A 231 16.21 -17.54 -18.36
N SER A 232 14.99 -18.06 -18.43
CA SER A 232 14.75 -19.49 -18.24
C SER A 232 15.33 -20.34 -19.35
N SER A 233 15.41 -19.85 -20.61
CA SER A 233 16.07 -20.59 -21.68
C SER A 233 17.60 -20.54 -21.61
N ARG A 234 18.21 -19.45 -21.11
CA ARG A 234 19.65 -19.41 -20.83
C ARG A 234 20.05 -20.25 -19.61
N ILE A 235 19.21 -20.31 -18.60
CA ILE A 235 19.39 -21.18 -17.44
C ILE A 235 19.09 -22.66 -17.79
N LEU A 236 18.25 -22.90 -18.80
CA LEU A 236 17.79 -24.27 -19.19
C LEU A 236 18.37 -24.78 -20.51
N SER A 237 19.09 -23.96 -21.32
CA SER A 237 19.43 -24.33 -22.70
C SER A 237 20.88 -24.65 -22.98
N GLU A 238 21.79 -24.74 -22.01
CA GLU A 238 23.13 -25.33 -22.24
C GLU A 238 23.17 -26.84 -22.09
N GLY A 239 22.03 -27.50 -21.97
CA GLY A 239 21.89 -28.96 -21.95
C GLY A 239 21.05 -29.46 -23.12
N ASN A 240 21.70 -29.73 -24.25
CA ASN A 240 21.07 -30.33 -25.42
C ASN A 240 20.62 -31.77 -25.11
N GLN A 241 19.35 -31.97 -24.68
CA GLN A 241 18.63 -33.24 -24.94
C GLN A 241 17.11 -33.01 -24.91
N PRO A 242 16.41 -33.35 -26.00
CA PRO A 242 14.96 -33.26 -26.08
C PRO A 242 14.31 -34.53 -25.52
N GLY A 243 13.41 -34.42 -24.59
CA GLY A 243 12.34 -35.39 -24.54
C GLY A 243 11.90 -36.03 -23.23
N VAL A 244 12.54 -35.85 -22.09
CA VAL A 244 12.13 -36.54 -20.85
C VAL A 244 11.67 -35.60 -19.68
N LEU A 245 11.89 -34.32 -19.82
CA LEU A 245 11.66 -33.31 -18.74
C LEU A 245 10.22 -32.84 -18.57
N ARG A 246 9.27 -33.33 -19.35
CA ARG A 246 7.89 -32.79 -19.37
C ARG A 246 6.90 -33.44 -18.41
N ARG A 247 7.28 -34.47 -17.65
CA ARG A 247 6.33 -35.27 -16.84
C ARG A 247 6.62 -35.43 -15.34
N VAL A 248 7.74 -34.97 -14.82
CA VAL A 248 8.08 -35.24 -13.40
C VAL A 248 8.48 -33.95 -12.65
N GLY A 249 7.87 -32.83 -12.88
CA GLY A 249 8.57 -31.76 -12.29
C GLY A 249 7.93 -30.55 -11.70
N SER A 250 6.66 -30.44 -11.55
CA SER A 250 6.15 -29.15 -11.06
C SER A 250 6.29 -28.92 -9.54
N ALA A 251 6.37 -29.97 -8.75
CA ALA A 251 6.37 -29.80 -7.28
C ALA A 251 7.78 -29.78 -6.63
N ALA A 252 8.77 -30.46 -7.20
CA ALA A 252 10.10 -30.56 -6.59
C ALA A 252 11.10 -29.47 -7.03
N ALA A 253 10.87 -28.86 -8.20
CA ALA A 253 11.72 -27.77 -8.71
C ALA A 253 11.52 -26.45 -7.96
N ASN A 254 10.42 -26.30 -7.24
CA ASN A 254 9.99 -25.03 -6.68
C ASN A 254 10.64 -24.68 -5.33
N LEU A 255 11.30 -25.58 -4.64
CA LEU A 255 11.64 -25.34 -3.25
C LEU A 255 13.01 -24.74 -3.01
N MET A 256 13.98 -24.99 -3.87
CA MET A 256 15.25 -24.28 -3.80
C MET A 256 15.17 -22.89 -4.44
N LEU A 257 14.28 -22.77 -5.43
CA LEU A 257 13.91 -21.49 -6.03
C LEU A 257 12.78 -20.77 -5.24
N LEU A 258 12.42 -21.22 -4.03
CA LEU A 258 11.32 -20.62 -3.27
C LEU A 258 11.42 -19.10 -3.14
N PRO A 259 12.58 -18.47 -2.87
CA PRO A 259 12.69 -17.03 -2.89
C PRO A 259 12.42 -16.41 -4.27
N PHE A 260 12.63 -17.15 -5.35
CA PHE A 260 12.50 -16.68 -6.72
C PHE A 260 11.39 -17.41 -7.52
N SER A 261 10.63 -18.29 -6.88
CA SER A 261 9.56 -19.06 -7.54
C SER A 261 8.48 -18.20 -8.16
N TYR A 262 8.19 -17.05 -7.54
CA TYR A 262 7.25 -16.06 -8.05
C TYR A 262 7.71 -15.49 -9.41
N ILE A 263 9.00 -15.21 -9.55
CA ILE A 263 9.57 -14.66 -10.78
C ILE A 263 9.53 -15.70 -11.92
N VAL A 264 9.69 -17.00 -11.58
CA VAL A 264 9.74 -18.10 -12.54
C VAL A 264 8.33 -18.62 -12.88
N SER A 265 7.40 -18.62 -11.93
CA SER A 265 6.05 -19.18 -12.09
C SER A 265 5.00 -18.22 -12.67
N SER A 266 5.34 -16.94 -12.91
CA SER A 266 4.42 -15.94 -13.48
C SER A 266 4.09 -16.14 -14.97
N THR A 267 4.01 -17.39 -15.43
CA THR A 267 3.77 -17.74 -16.84
C THR A 267 2.30 -17.56 -17.28
N GLY A 268 1.43 -17.03 -16.43
CA GLY A 268 -0.02 -17.04 -16.69
C GLY A 268 -0.67 -15.70 -17.08
N GLU A 269 -0.03 -14.56 -16.81
CA GLU A 269 -0.64 -13.25 -17.15
C GLU A 269 0.31 -12.36 -17.95
N ALA A 270 -0.07 -12.11 -19.20
CA ALA A 270 0.70 -11.30 -20.16
C ALA A 270 0.93 -9.82 -19.75
N SER A 271 0.41 -9.40 -18.59
CA SER A 271 0.45 -8.02 -18.08
C SER A 271 1.44 -7.76 -16.94
N ARG A 272 2.02 -8.79 -16.32
CA ARG A 272 2.88 -8.60 -15.13
C ARG A 272 4.32 -8.26 -15.52
N SER A 273 4.91 -7.30 -14.81
CA SER A 273 6.33 -6.96 -14.88
C SER A 273 6.96 -7.15 -13.50
N PRO A 274 7.62 -8.30 -13.23
CA PRO A 274 8.21 -8.59 -11.92
C PRO A 274 9.21 -7.52 -11.45
N LEU A 275 9.93 -6.89 -12.39
CA LEU A 275 10.83 -5.80 -12.08
C LEU A 275 10.07 -4.54 -11.61
N ALA A 276 8.98 -4.18 -12.28
CA ALA A 276 8.17 -3.03 -11.88
C ALA A 276 7.53 -3.25 -10.50
N GLU A 277 6.99 -4.44 -10.28
CA GLU A 277 6.38 -4.83 -8.99
C GLU A 277 7.43 -4.89 -7.87
N GLY A 278 8.59 -5.51 -8.11
CA GLY A 278 9.69 -5.54 -7.16
C GLY A 278 10.25 -4.15 -6.85
N SER A 279 10.39 -3.29 -7.87
CA SER A 279 10.83 -1.90 -7.70
C SER A 279 9.85 -1.09 -6.85
N LEU A 280 8.54 -1.25 -7.07
CA LEU A 280 7.51 -0.60 -6.27
C LEU A 280 7.52 -1.11 -4.83
N ASN A 281 7.60 -2.42 -4.61
CA ASN A 281 7.64 -3.01 -3.27
C ASN A 281 8.85 -2.50 -2.46
N ILE A 282 10.05 -2.51 -3.05
CA ILE A 282 11.24 -1.94 -2.40
C ILE A 282 11.04 -0.47 -2.07
N LEU A 283 10.54 0.31 -3.02
CA LEU A 283 10.30 1.73 -2.80
C LEU A 283 9.34 1.96 -1.64
N LEU A 284 8.23 1.23 -1.59
CA LEU A 284 7.25 1.35 -0.49
C LEU A 284 7.85 0.98 0.86
N VAL A 285 8.63 -0.10 0.96
CA VAL A 285 9.32 -0.46 2.21
C VAL A 285 10.26 0.66 2.65
N LEU A 286 11.02 1.25 1.72
CA LEU A 286 11.99 2.29 2.04
C LEU A 286 11.31 3.61 2.45
N ILE A 287 10.26 4.07 1.75
CA ILE A 287 9.62 5.36 2.05
C ILE A 287 8.76 5.36 3.32
N TYR A 288 8.28 4.18 3.74
CA TYR A 288 7.48 4.04 4.95
C TYR A 288 8.29 3.61 6.18
N HIS A 289 9.60 3.38 6.04
CA HIS A 289 10.44 3.10 7.19
C HIS A 289 10.62 4.35 8.06
N HIS A 290 10.38 4.20 9.35
CA HIS A 290 10.65 5.19 10.38
C HIS A 290 11.52 4.60 11.48
N LYS A 291 12.44 5.41 12.00
CA LYS A 291 13.28 5.04 13.17
C LYS A 291 13.13 6.12 14.24
N CYS A 292 12.83 5.69 15.45
CA CYS A 292 12.80 6.58 16.61
C CYS A 292 14.25 6.96 16.99
N LEU A 293 14.54 8.25 17.13
CA LEU A 293 15.83 8.72 17.62
C LEU A 293 15.86 8.64 19.15
N SER A 294 16.91 8.03 19.71
CA SER A 294 17.12 8.01 21.15
C SER A 294 17.35 9.42 21.69
N MET A 295 16.70 9.76 22.80
CA MET A 295 16.84 11.06 23.49
C MET A 295 18.29 11.33 23.96
N ASP A 296 19.14 10.31 24.03
CA ASP A 296 20.53 10.46 24.54
C ASP A 296 21.45 11.22 23.57
N PHE A 297 21.11 11.25 22.27
CA PHE A 297 21.88 12.01 21.27
C PHE A 297 21.62 13.51 21.28
N VAL A 298 20.56 13.98 21.97
CA VAL A 298 20.20 15.42 22.00
C VAL A 298 20.94 16.16 23.12
N LYS A 299 21.53 15.45 24.08
CA LYS A 299 22.20 16.07 25.25
C LYS A 299 23.57 16.66 24.95
N ASP A 300 24.22 16.26 23.87
CA ASP A 300 25.62 16.68 23.58
C ASP A 300 25.73 17.97 22.73
N LYS A 301 24.64 18.66 22.37
CA LYS A 301 24.70 19.86 21.49
C LYS A 301 24.16 21.19 22.06
N SER A 302 23.77 21.25 23.33
CA SER A 302 23.33 22.56 23.90
C SER A 302 24.03 22.85 25.21
N ASP A 303 25.17 23.52 25.11
CA ASP A 303 25.88 24.17 26.23
C ASP A 303 25.44 25.63 26.39
N ASP A 304 24.14 25.90 26.24
CA ASP A 304 23.58 27.23 26.53
C ASP A 304 22.23 27.11 27.26
N GLY A 305 22.25 27.55 28.51
CA GLY A 305 21.23 27.31 29.51
C GLY A 305 19.92 28.11 29.35
N SER A 306 19.23 28.00 28.24
CA SER A 306 17.88 28.51 28.06
C SER A 306 16.88 27.37 27.91
N PHE A 307 16.12 27.11 29.00
CA PHE A 307 15.00 26.21 29.02
C PHE A 307 13.82 26.84 28.25
N GLU A 308 13.69 26.53 26.95
CA GLU A 308 12.37 26.54 26.31
C GLU A 308 11.84 25.10 26.29
N PRO A 309 10.56 24.86 26.66
CA PRO A 309 9.97 23.54 26.50
C PRO A 309 9.70 23.32 25.03
N LEU A 310 10.67 22.78 24.31
CA LEU A 310 10.47 22.24 22.98
C LEU A 310 9.38 21.17 23.04
N GLN A 311 8.37 21.34 22.21
CA GLN A 311 7.29 20.38 22.05
C GLN A 311 7.89 18.99 21.83
N LYS A 312 7.60 18.07 22.74
CA LYS A 312 8.21 16.76 22.86
C LYS A 312 7.99 15.83 21.66
N GLU A 313 7.17 16.23 20.70
CA GLU A 313 6.70 15.35 19.61
C GLU A 313 7.53 15.43 18.32
N GLU A 314 8.26 16.53 18.04
CA GLU A 314 8.98 16.72 16.78
C GLU A 314 10.39 16.09 16.73
N THR A 315 10.94 15.66 17.86
CA THR A 315 12.32 15.14 17.93
C THR A 315 12.44 13.62 17.76
N TYR A 316 11.35 12.90 17.57
CA TYR A 316 11.35 11.43 17.57
C TYR A 316 11.67 10.77 16.22
N PHE A 317 11.59 11.49 15.09
CA PHE A 317 11.72 10.87 13.78
C PHE A 317 12.89 11.48 12.98
N ALA A 318 13.85 10.62 12.61
CA ALA A 318 14.83 11.00 11.60
C ALA A 318 14.15 11.15 10.24
N GLU A 319 14.47 12.22 9.51
CA GLU A 319 13.95 12.43 8.16
C GLU A 319 14.35 11.26 7.24
N ASN A 320 13.36 10.59 6.65
CA ASN A 320 13.59 9.49 5.71
C ASN A 320 14.06 10.03 4.35
N PRO A 321 15.29 9.72 3.89
CA PRO A 321 15.84 10.29 2.66
C PRO A 321 15.12 9.82 1.39
N PHE A 322 14.58 8.59 1.38
CA PHE A 322 13.82 8.05 0.24
C PHE A 322 12.46 8.72 0.12
N ARG A 323 11.78 8.94 1.23
CA ARG A 323 10.52 9.68 1.29
C ARG A 323 10.72 11.11 0.79
N LYS A 324 11.73 11.81 1.29
CA LYS A 324 12.09 13.16 0.79
C LYS A 324 12.37 13.19 -0.70
N ALA A 325 13.05 12.19 -1.24
CA ALA A 325 13.35 12.12 -2.67
C ALA A 325 12.07 11.99 -3.52
N VAL A 326 11.04 11.25 -3.04
CA VAL A 326 9.74 11.14 -3.69
C VAL A 326 8.94 12.45 -3.55
N GLU A 327 8.91 13.04 -2.36
CA GLU A 327 8.20 14.30 -2.07
C GLU A 327 8.72 15.47 -2.89
N ASN A 328 10.03 15.50 -3.17
CA ASN A 328 10.68 16.56 -3.96
C ASN A 328 10.87 16.20 -5.45
N ALA A 329 10.28 15.11 -5.92
CA ALA A 329 10.34 14.73 -7.33
C ALA A 329 9.58 15.75 -8.21
N ARG A 330 10.15 16.08 -9.38
CA ARG A 330 9.60 17.07 -10.32
C ARG A 330 9.40 16.50 -11.71
N ASP A 331 8.50 17.14 -12.47
CA ASP A 331 8.28 16.77 -13.85
C ASP A 331 9.47 17.14 -14.74
N ILE A 332 9.81 16.25 -15.68
CA ILE A 332 10.83 16.54 -16.70
C ILE A 332 10.37 17.57 -17.72
N GLU A 333 9.04 17.71 -17.95
CA GLU A 333 8.49 18.60 -18.97
C GLU A 333 8.30 20.04 -18.47
N PHE A 334 8.15 20.23 -17.16
CA PHE A 334 7.96 21.53 -16.53
C PHE A 334 9.20 21.96 -15.75
N ASP A 335 10.27 22.32 -16.46
CA ASP A 335 11.35 23.05 -15.88
C ASP A 335 10.91 24.52 -15.72
N ARG A 336 10.16 24.84 -14.67
CA ARG A 336 9.98 26.24 -14.25
C ARG A 336 11.37 26.74 -13.91
N ILE A 337 12.01 27.41 -14.84
CA ILE A 337 13.17 28.25 -14.57
C ILE A 337 12.67 29.22 -13.50
N ASN A 338 13.07 29.01 -12.26
CA ASN A 338 12.78 29.94 -11.19
C ASN A 338 13.34 31.28 -11.62
N ILE A 339 12.45 32.22 -11.95
CA ILE A 339 12.75 33.60 -12.36
C ILE A 339 13.59 34.33 -11.28
N GLU A 340 13.65 33.76 -10.07
CA GLU A 340 14.42 34.27 -8.93
C GLU A 340 15.88 33.78 -8.82
N GLY A 341 16.38 33.00 -9.76
CA GLY A 341 17.82 32.64 -9.81
C GLY A 341 18.33 31.76 -8.67
N ASN A 342 17.50 31.29 -7.77
CA ASN A 342 17.84 30.28 -6.77
C ASN A 342 17.81 28.89 -7.41
N ALA A 343 18.90 28.51 -8.06
CA ALA A 343 19.14 27.12 -8.38
C ALA A 343 19.18 26.34 -7.06
N HIS A 344 18.16 25.52 -6.80
CA HIS A 344 18.26 24.50 -5.78
C HIS A 344 19.43 23.59 -6.18
N SER A 345 20.55 23.72 -5.50
CA SER A 345 21.83 23.10 -5.83
C SER A 345 21.94 21.64 -5.37
N GLY A 346 20.82 20.93 -5.26
CA GLY A 346 20.78 19.52 -4.86
C GLY A 346 20.36 18.58 -6.00
N PRO A 347 20.71 17.29 -5.95
CA PRO A 347 20.21 16.31 -6.88
C PRO A 347 18.70 16.19 -6.73
N LEU A 348 17.94 16.36 -7.82
CA LEU A 348 16.49 16.26 -7.86
C LEU A 348 16.08 15.01 -8.66
N VAL A 349 15.08 14.32 -8.18
CA VAL A 349 14.42 13.24 -8.93
C VAL A 349 13.54 13.88 -10.00
N ARG A 350 13.81 13.61 -11.28
CA ARG A 350 13.02 14.10 -12.40
C ARG A 350 12.28 12.95 -13.04
N LEU A 351 10.95 13.03 -13.12
CA LEU A 351 10.09 11.97 -13.61
C LEU A 351 9.16 12.46 -14.71
N PRO A 352 8.83 11.62 -15.71
CA PRO A 352 7.81 11.93 -16.69
C PRO A 352 6.43 11.79 -16.03
N PHE A 353 5.87 12.87 -15.48
CA PHE A 353 4.60 12.83 -14.77
C PHE A 353 3.44 12.36 -15.66
N ALA A 354 3.46 12.67 -16.95
CA ALA A 354 2.47 12.16 -17.91
C ALA A 354 2.48 10.63 -17.96
N SER A 355 3.67 10.02 -18.16
CA SER A 355 3.78 8.56 -18.20
C SER A 355 3.48 7.90 -16.85
N LEU A 356 3.85 8.57 -15.73
CA LEU A 356 3.51 8.10 -14.39
C LEU A 356 2.00 8.10 -14.15
N PHE A 357 1.30 9.17 -14.55
CA PHE A 357 -0.14 9.31 -14.47
C PHE A 357 -0.87 8.20 -15.26
N ASP A 358 -0.46 7.96 -16.52
CA ASP A 358 -1.03 6.93 -17.36
C ASP A 358 -0.78 5.52 -16.79
N THR A 359 0.44 5.27 -16.31
CA THR A 359 0.80 3.98 -15.70
C THR A 359 0.01 3.72 -14.42
N LEU A 360 -0.15 4.74 -13.57
CA LEU A 360 -1.00 4.65 -12.39
C LEU A 360 -2.44 4.30 -12.80
N GLY A 361 -3.02 5.01 -13.78
CA GLY A 361 -4.37 4.73 -14.28
C GLY A 361 -4.59 3.26 -14.65
N VAL A 362 -3.63 2.66 -15.33
CA VAL A 362 -3.68 1.22 -15.70
C VAL A 362 -3.49 0.30 -14.48
N CYS A 363 -2.74 0.73 -13.47
CA CYS A 363 -2.31 -0.14 -12.36
C CYS A 363 -3.12 0.02 -11.08
N LEU A 364 -4.04 1.00 -10.97
CA LEU A 364 -4.82 1.28 -9.74
C LEU A 364 -5.77 0.16 -9.31
N ALA A 365 -5.95 -0.89 -10.11
CA ALA A 365 -6.58 -2.12 -9.66
C ALA A 365 -5.75 -2.86 -8.59
N HIS A 366 -4.43 -2.59 -8.52
CA HIS A 366 -3.50 -3.15 -7.53
C HIS A 366 -3.32 -2.19 -6.35
N GLU A 367 -3.44 -2.71 -5.17
CA GLU A 367 -3.40 -1.96 -3.90
C GLU A 367 -2.04 -1.26 -3.68
N THR A 368 -0.93 -1.87 -4.11
CA THR A 368 0.40 -1.24 -4.08
C THR A 368 0.48 0.05 -4.91
N SER A 369 -0.21 0.09 -6.07
CA SER A 369 -0.26 1.28 -6.92
C SER A 369 -1.15 2.38 -6.31
N VAL A 370 -2.22 2.01 -5.61
CA VAL A 370 -3.05 2.96 -4.85
C VAL A 370 -2.22 3.60 -3.72
N LEU A 371 -1.40 2.80 -3.03
CA LEU A 371 -0.52 3.32 -1.97
C LEU A 371 0.57 4.25 -2.54
N LEU A 372 1.12 3.96 -3.73
CA LEU A 372 2.02 4.88 -4.42
C LEU A 372 1.30 6.19 -4.80
N LEU A 373 0.09 6.11 -5.36
CA LEU A 373 -0.69 7.31 -5.70
C LEU A 373 -0.95 8.15 -4.45
N TYR A 374 -1.33 7.53 -3.33
CA TYR A 374 -1.49 8.22 -2.06
C TYR A 374 -0.19 8.95 -1.65
N SER A 375 0.96 8.25 -1.68
CA SER A 375 2.25 8.84 -1.31
C SER A 375 2.60 10.07 -2.17
N LEU A 376 2.24 10.02 -3.46
CA LEU A 376 2.47 11.12 -4.40
C LEU A 376 1.49 12.29 -4.18
N VAL A 377 0.19 12.05 -4.08
CA VAL A 377 -0.80 13.15 -3.94
C VAL A 377 -0.79 13.77 -2.54
N HIS A 378 -0.37 13.03 -1.52
CA HIS A 378 -0.23 13.55 -0.17
C HIS A 378 1.12 14.25 0.07
N GLY A 379 2.22 13.66 -0.44
CA GLY A 379 3.58 14.11 -0.12
C GLY A 379 4.21 15.02 -1.18
N ASN A 380 3.81 14.94 -2.45
CA ASN A 380 4.41 15.69 -3.55
C ASN A 380 3.46 16.74 -4.12
N SER A 381 3.68 18.01 -3.77
CA SER A 381 2.83 19.13 -4.20
C SER A 381 2.83 19.33 -5.72
N ASP A 382 3.98 19.11 -6.39
CA ASP A 382 4.09 19.31 -7.84
C ASP A 382 3.29 18.23 -8.60
N PHE A 383 3.30 16.98 -8.10
CA PHE A 383 2.50 15.92 -8.68
C PHE A 383 0.99 16.12 -8.38
N LEU A 384 0.64 16.57 -7.17
CA LEU A 384 -0.75 16.90 -6.85
C LEU A 384 -1.26 18.02 -7.79
N GLU A 385 -0.51 19.11 -7.94
CA GLU A 385 -0.86 20.21 -8.88
C GLU A 385 -1.01 19.67 -10.30
N TYR A 386 -0.09 18.80 -10.74
CA TYR A 386 -0.17 18.15 -12.05
C TYR A 386 -1.48 17.39 -12.23
N VAL A 387 -1.89 16.58 -11.26
CA VAL A 387 -3.17 15.83 -11.30
C VAL A 387 -4.37 16.77 -11.34
N LEU A 388 -4.39 17.82 -10.50
CA LEU A 388 -5.51 18.72 -10.35
C LEU A 388 -5.82 19.55 -11.63
N VAL A 389 -4.81 19.81 -12.47
CA VAL A 389 -5.00 20.55 -13.73
C VAL A 389 -5.33 19.67 -14.94
N ARG A 390 -5.33 18.34 -14.79
CA ARG A 390 -5.64 17.39 -15.88
C ARG A 390 -7.11 17.45 -16.28
N THR A 391 -7.36 17.23 -17.56
CA THR A 391 -8.71 17.16 -18.11
C THR A 391 -9.23 15.73 -18.29
N ASP A 392 -8.35 14.74 -18.23
CA ASP A 392 -8.60 13.30 -18.37
C ASP A 392 -8.55 12.59 -17.00
N LEU A 393 -9.18 13.20 -16.01
CA LEU A 393 -9.23 12.68 -14.62
C LEU A 393 -9.87 11.29 -14.52
N ASP A 394 -10.70 10.91 -15.47
CA ASP A 394 -11.29 9.57 -15.57
C ASP A 394 -10.23 8.46 -15.64
N THR A 395 -9.04 8.75 -16.19
CA THR A 395 -7.92 7.80 -16.21
C THR A 395 -7.55 7.29 -14.81
N LEU A 396 -7.50 8.16 -13.79
CA LEU A 396 -7.26 7.75 -12.41
C LEU A 396 -8.53 7.39 -11.65
N LEU A 397 -9.60 8.19 -11.84
CA LEU A 397 -10.78 8.08 -10.98
C LEU A 397 -11.65 6.87 -11.31
N MET A 398 -11.74 6.44 -12.58
CA MET A 398 -12.57 5.28 -12.94
C MET A 398 -12.09 3.96 -12.34
N PRO A 399 -10.78 3.60 -12.35
CA PRO A 399 -10.31 2.40 -11.65
C PRO A 399 -10.51 2.46 -10.13
N MET A 400 -10.39 3.64 -9.52
CA MET A 400 -10.66 3.84 -8.10
C MET A 400 -12.15 3.64 -7.77
N LEU A 401 -13.06 4.16 -8.62
CA LEU A 401 -14.50 3.95 -8.47
C LEU A 401 -14.89 2.48 -8.70
N GLU A 402 -14.22 1.79 -9.62
CA GLU A 402 -14.41 0.36 -9.82
C GLU A 402 -13.95 -0.45 -8.58
N THR A 403 -12.88 -0.02 -7.91
CA THR A 403 -12.45 -0.60 -6.64
C THR A 403 -13.53 -0.43 -5.56
N LEU A 404 -14.13 0.75 -5.41
CA LEU A 404 -15.25 0.99 -4.50
C LEU A 404 -16.50 0.18 -4.88
N TYR A 405 -16.75 -0.01 -6.17
CA TYR A 405 -17.85 -0.85 -6.64
C TYR A 405 -17.67 -2.31 -6.23
N ASN A 406 -16.46 -2.81 -6.34
CA ASN A 406 -16.06 -4.16 -6.00
C ASN A 406 -15.62 -4.32 -4.52
N ALA A 407 -16.03 -3.41 -3.63
CA ALA A 407 -15.68 -3.42 -2.21
C ALA A 407 -15.80 -4.80 -1.51
N PRO A 408 -16.82 -5.66 -1.80
CA PRO A 408 -16.91 -6.99 -1.20
C PRO A 408 -15.73 -7.93 -1.47
N SER A 409 -14.96 -7.67 -2.52
CA SER A 409 -13.79 -8.47 -2.93
C SER A 409 -12.46 -7.75 -2.64
N ARG A 410 -12.48 -6.64 -1.92
CA ARG A 410 -11.31 -5.83 -1.61
C ARG A 410 -11.04 -5.80 -0.11
N THR A 411 -9.81 -5.52 0.27
CA THR A 411 -9.45 -5.29 1.67
C THR A 411 -10.03 -3.98 2.18
N SER A 412 -10.30 -3.87 3.47
CA SER A 412 -10.76 -2.61 4.08
C SER A 412 -9.73 -1.50 3.88
N ASN A 413 -8.43 -1.82 3.99
CA ASN A 413 -7.34 -0.88 3.78
C ASN A 413 -7.33 -0.32 2.35
N HIS A 414 -7.58 -1.17 1.34
CA HIS A 414 -7.67 -0.72 -0.04
C HIS A 414 -8.81 0.31 -0.24
N ILE A 415 -10.00 0.02 0.31
CA ILE A 415 -11.15 0.93 0.27
C ILE A 415 -10.81 2.23 1.00
N TYR A 416 -10.21 2.15 2.18
CA TYR A 416 -9.79 3.29 2.98
C TYR A 416 -8.83 4.20 2.21
N MET A 417 -7.77 3.64 1.63
CA MET A 417 -6.79 4.42 0.86
C MET A 417 -7.40 5.12 -0.35
N VAL A 418 -8.30 4.45 -1.07
CA VAL A 418 -9.04 5.08 -2.18
C VAL A 418 -9.88 6.25 -1.70
N LEU A 419 -10.60 6.13 -0.57
CA LEU A 419 -11.41 7.21 -0.02
C LEU A 419 -10.55 8.39 0.48
N VAL A 420 -9.39 8.12 1.07
CA VAL A 420 -8.43 9.17 1.48
C VAL A 420 -7.93 9.96 0.26
N ILE A 421 -7.61 9.28 -0.85
CA ILE A 421 -7.22 9.97 -2.09
C ILE A 421 -8.36 10.85 -2.60
N PHE A 422 -9.61 10.35 -2.62
CA PHE A 422 -10.76 11.18 -2.97
C PHE A 422 -10.92 12.39 -2.06
N LEU A 423 -10.71 12.22 -0.76
CA LEU A 423 -10.76 13.33 0.20
C LEU A 423 -9.68 14.36 -0.11
N ILE A 424 -8.43 13.96 -0.35
CA ILE A 424 -7.32 14.87 -0.69
C ILE A 424 -7.66 15.66 -1.97
N LEU A 425 -8.08 14.99 -3.04
CA LEU A 425 -8.40 15.63 -4.30
C LEU A 425 -9.60 16.59 -4.19
N SER A 426 -10.62 16.23 -3.39
CA SER A 426 -11.83 17.04 -3.20
C SER A 426 -11.58 18.35 -2.43
N GLN A 427 -10.42 18.52 -1.82
CA GLN A 427 -10.06 19.79 -1.16
C GLN A 427 -9.88 20.93 -2.15
N ASP A 428 -9.60 20.62 -3.41
CA ASP A 428 -9.44 21.60 -4.47
C ASP A 428 -10.76 21.92 -5.17
N SER A 429 -11.11 23.21 -5.24
CA SER A 429 -12.36 23.67 -5.85
C SER A 429 -12.38 23.52 -7.37
N SER A 430 -11.22 23.62 -8.02
CA SER A 430 -11.10 23.48 -9.49
C SER A 430 -11.28 22.01 -9.89
N PHE A 431 -10.73 21.10 -9.11
CA PHE A 431 -11.00 19.66 -9.25
C PHE A 431 -12.49 19.37 -9.15
N ASN A 432 -13.14 19.83 -8.08
CA ASN A 432 -14.58 19.64 -7.87
C ASN A 432 -15.43 20.17 -9.03
N ALA A 433 -15.05 21.31 -9.59
CA ALA A 433 -15.74 21.87 -10.76
C ALA A 433 -15.47 21.09 -12.05
N SER A 434 -14.25 20.58 -12.25
CA SER A 434 -13.84 19.89 -13.48
C SER A 434 -14.45 18.50 -13.62
N ILE A 435 -14.58 17.73 -12.53
CA ILE A 435 -15.19 16.39 -12.58
C ILE A 435 -16.67 16.43 -13.02
N HIS A 436 -17.38 17.53 -12.78
CA HIS A 436 -18.76 17.70 -13.26
C HIS A 436 -18.87 18.07 -14.76
N LYS A 437 -17.78 18.55 -15.38
CA LYS A 437 -17.73 18.85 -16.82
C LYS A 437 -17.37 17.63 -17.65
N LEU A 438 -16.69 16.65 -17.06
CA LEU A 438 -16.28 15.43 -17.73
C LEU A 438 -17.48 14.46 -17.83
N MET A 439 -17.92 14.20 -19.06
CA MET A 439 -19.10 13.36 -19.33
C MET A 439 -18.66 11.95 -19.69
N LEU A 440 -19.17 10.97 -18.93
CA LEU A 440 -18.98 9.56 -19.20
C LEU A 440 -20.05 9.07 -20.17
N PRO A 441 -19.68 8.51 -21.34
CA PRO A 441 -20.65 8.03 -22.32
C PRO A 441 -21.46 6.86 -21.77
N ASN A 442 -20.80 5.90 -21.14
CA ASN A 442 -21.37 4.79 -20.39
C ASN A 442 -20.38 4.26 -19.34
N VAL A 443 -20.85 3.43 -18.41
CA VAL A 443 -20.02 2.74 -17.42
C VAL A 443 -20.36 1.24 -17.44
N PRO A 444 -19.68 0.43 -18.28
CA PRO A 444 -20.08 -0.96 -18.56
C PRO A 444 -20.07 -1.88 -17.34
N TRP A 445 -19.17 -1.66 -16.38
CA TRP A 445 -19.05 -2.48 -15.18
C TRP A 445 -20.06 -2.11 -14.07
N TYR A 446 -20.70 -0.93 -14.16
CA TYR A 446 -21.76 -0.54 -13.23
C TYR A 446 -23.10 -1.16 -13.66
N ARG A 447 -23.59 -2.17 -12.92
CA ARG A 447 -24.75 -2.99 -13.30
C ARG A 447 -26.05 -2.63 -12.58
N GLU A 448 -26.01 -1.76 -11.55
CA GLU A 448 -27.21 -1.43 -10.76
C GLU A 448 -28.24 -0.63 -11.56
N ARG A 449 -27.78 0.22 -12.48
CA ARG A 449 -28.59 1.03 -13.38
C ARG A 449 -27.79 1.40 -14.62
N LEU A 450 -28.43 1.40 -15.79
CA LEU A 450 -27.80 1.90 -17.00
C LEU A 450 -27.57 3.42 -16.87
N LEU A 451 -26.32 3.82 -16.87
CA LEU A 451 -25.90 5.23 -16.81
C LEU A 451 -25.42 5.65 -18.19
N ASN A 452 -26.18 6.55 -18.83
CA ASN A 452 -25.82 7.12 -20.09
C ASN A 452 -25.56 8.61 -19.91
N GLN A 453 -24.46 9.12 -20.50
CA GLN A 453 -24.11 10.54 -20.46
C GLN A 453 -24.19 11.15 -19.05
N THR A 454 -23.60 10.48 -18.08
CA THR A 454 -23.55 10.95 -16.70
C THR A 454 -22.22 11.65 -16.46
N SER A 455 -22.22 12.81 -15.78
CA SER A 455 -20.95 13.45 -15.39
C SER A 455 -20.18 12.58 -14.41
N LEU A 456 -18.84 12.63 -14.49
CA LEU A 456 -17.96 11.92 -13.55
C LEU A 456 -18.27 12.34 -12.10
N GLY A 457 -18.53 13.64 -11.85
CA GLY A 457 -18.92 14.11 -10.51
C GLY A 457 -20.23 13.50 -10.02
N SER A 458 -21.26 13.36 -10.88
CA SER A 458 -22.50 12.64 -10.53
C SER A 458 -22.22 11.18 -10.20
N PHE A 459 -21.32 10.55 -10.95
CA PHE A 459 -20.98 9.15 -10.72
C PHE A 459 -20.20 8.95 -9.42
N ILE A 460 -19.28 9.88 -9.08
CA ILE A 460 -18.58 9.86 -7.78
C ILE A 460 -19.59 9.97 -6.62
N VAL A 461 -20.57 10.88 -6.70
CA VAL A 461 -21.63 11.00 -5.69
C VAL A 461 -22.39 9.68 -5.52
N ILE A 462 -22.79 9.03 -6.63
CA ILE A 462 -23.47 7.72 -6.59
C ILE A 462 -22.61 6.69 -5.89
N MET A 463 -21.32 6.62 -6.22
CA MET A 463 -20.41 5.63 -5.69
C MET A 463 -20.09 5.83 -4.21
N LEU A 464 -19.87 7.07 -3.76
CA LEU A 464 -19.66 7.39 -2.35
C LEU A 464 -20.89 7.00 -1.51
N ILE A 465 -22.10 7.33 -1.97
CA ILE A 465 -23.35 6.95 -1.26
C ILE A 465 -23.53 5.42 -1.24
N ARG A 466 -23.16 4.74 -2.32
CA ARG A 466 -23.18 3.28 -2.37
C ARG A 466 -22.18 2.68 -1.36
N THR A 467 -21.00 3.27 -1.24
CA THR A 467 -19.99 2.85 -0.26
C THR A 467 -20.48 3.06 1.18
N VAL A 468 -21.13 4.19 1.48
CA VAL A 468 -21.79 4.41 2.78
C VAL A 468 -22.82 3.30 3.07
N LYS A 469 -23.68 2.95 2.09
CA LYS A 469 -24.66 1.89 2.23
C LYS A 469 -24.02 0.53 2.49
N TYR A 470 -22.96 0.19 1.77
CA TYR A 470 -22.20 -1.04 1.97
C TYR A 470 -21.57 -1.09 3.36
N ASN A 471 -20.94 0.01 3.78
CA ASN A 471 -20.33 0.13 5.08
C ASN A 471 -21.35 -0.01 6.22
N LEU A 472 -22.51 0.64 6.13
CA LEU A 472 -23.61 0.50 7.10
C LEU A 472 -24.07 -0.97 7.30
N SER A 473 -24.06 -1.74 6.23
CA SER A 473 -24.57 -3.11 6.23
C SER A 473 -23.53 -4.17 6.59
N LYS A 474 -22.23 -3.90 6.33
CA LYS A 474 -21.18 -4.94 6.36
C LYS A 474 -19.98 -4.59 7.25
N LEU A 475 -19.31 -3.47 7.00
CA LEU A 475 -18.05 -3.15 7.66
C LEU A 475 -18.27 -2.43 9.01
N ARG A 476 -19.23 -1.52 9.07
CA ARG A 476 -19.58 -0.67 10.23
C ARG A 476 -18.42 0.22 10.72
N ASP A 477 -17.54 0.58 9.82
CA ASP A 477 -16.37 1.39 10.08
C ASP A 477 -16.72 2.89 10.03
N VAL A 478 -16.47 3.60 11.11
CA VAL A 478 -16.79 5.05 11.25
C VAL A 478 -15.92 5.88 10.30
N TYR A 479 -14.66 5.53 10.13
CA TYR A 479 -13.74 6.27 9.24
C TYR A 479 -14.16 6.22 7.78
N LEU A 480 -14.69 5.10 7.32
CA LEU A 480 -15.21 4.98 5.95
C LEU A 480 -16.42 5.90 5.73
N HIS A 481 -17.32 6.00 6.71
CA HIS A 481 -18.45 6.95 6.64
C HIS A 481 -17.95 8.37 6.61
N THR A 482 -17.06 8.73 7.52
CA THR A 482 -16.50 10.08 7.65
C THR A 482 -15.84 10.51 6.35
N ASN A 483 -14.98 9.70 5.75
CA ASN A 483 -14.29 10.03 4.51
C ASN A 483 -15.25 10.20 3.31
N CYS A 484 -16.28 9.34 3.20
CA CYS A 484 -17.30 9.50 2.16
C CYS A 484 -18.09 10.81 2.32
N LEU A 485 -18.53 11.11 3.54
CA LEU A 485 -19.33 12.32 3.81
C LEU A 485 -18.48 13.59 3.71
N ALA A 486 -17.24 13.58 4.16
CA ALA A 486 -16.30 14.68 4.03
C ALA A 486 -16.02 15.00 2.56
N THR A 487 -15.79 13.99 1.72
CA THR A 487 -15.62 14.15 0.27
C THR A 487 -16.87 14.78 -0.36
N LEU A 488 -18.06 14.26 -0.04
CA LEU A 488 -19.33 14.83 -0.51
C LEU A 488 -19.53 16.28 -0.05
N ALA A 489 -19.16 16.63 1.19
CA ALA A 489 -19.24 18.00 1.71
C ALA A 489 -18.30 18.95 0.96
N ASN A 490 -17.08 18.54 0.67
CA ASN A 490 -16.14 19.32 -0.14
C ASN A 490 -16.65 19.53 -1.59
N MET A 491 -17.30 18.54 -2.17
CA MET A 491 -17.88 18.63 -3.53
C MET A 491 -19.14 19.49 -3.58
N ALA A 492 -19.94 19.49 -2.51
CA ALA A 492 -21.31 20.03 -2.51
C ALA A 492 -21.46 21.48 -3.04
N PRO A 493 -20.59 22.45 -2.69
CA PRO A 493 -20.70 23.83 -3.20
C PRO A 493 -20.41 23.96 -4.71
N HIS A 494 -19.77 22.95 -5.31
CA HIS A 494 -19.26 22.99 -6.67
C HIS A 494 -20.02 22.04 -7.62
N VAL A 495 -21.07 21.35 -7.13
CA VAL A 495 -21.85 20.44 -7.98
C VAL A 495 -22.52 21.20 -9.13
N TYR A 496 -22.46 20.61 -10.30
CA TYR A 496 -22.99 21.20 -11.51
C TYR A 496 -23.74 20.15 -12.32
N ARG A 497 -25.04 20.39 -12.59
CA ARG A 497 -25.92 19.50 -13.34
C ARG A 497 -25.88 18.05 -12.84
N LEU A 498 -26.10 17.92 -11.53
CA LEU A 498 -26.16 16.59 -10.93
C LEU A 498 -27.28 15.78 -11.60
N SER A 499 -27.00 14.54 -11.98
CA SER A 499 -28.01 13.70 -12.63
C SER A 499 -29.18 13.41 -11.69
N ALA A 500 -30.38 13.19 -12.24
CA ALA A 500 -31.57 12.85 -11.45
C ALA A 500 -31.33 11.69 -10.49
N TYR A 501 -30.62 10.65 -10.97
CA TYR A 501 -30.29 9.49 -10.12
C TYR A 501 -29.32 9.82 -8.99
N ALA A 502 -28.30 10.64 -9.22
CA ALA A 502 -27.39 11.09 -8.18
C ALA A 502 -28.13 11.95 -7.14
N SER A 503 -29.03 12.83 -7.59
CA SER A 503 -29.85 13.69 -6.73
C SER A 503 -30.79 12.88 -5.83
N GLU A 504 -31.47 11.89 -6.41
CA GLU A 504 -32.29 10.92 -5.67
C GLU A 504 -31.49 10.15 -4.61
N ARG A 505 -30.28 9.68 -4.99
CA ARG A 505 -29.39 8.96 -4.07
C ARG A 505 -28.93 9.84 -2.92
N LEU A 506 -28.68 11.13 -3.17
CA LEU A 506 -28.27 12.08 -2.15
C LEU A 506 -29.37 12.30 -1.08
N VAL A 507 -30.62 12.47 -1.50
CA VAL A 507 -31.76 12.56 -0.57
C VAL A 507 -31.98 11.20 0.14
N SER A 508 -31.84 10.09 -0.57
CA SER A 508 -31.94 8.74 0.01
C SER A 508 -30.86 8.45 1.07
N LEU A 509 -29.71 9.12 1.00
CA LEU A 509 -28.66 9.02 2.02
C LEU A 509 -29.18 9.50 3.37
N PHE A 510 -29.88 10.64 3.41
CA PHE A 510 -30.50 11.14 4.64
C PHE A 510 -31.54 10.14 5.19
N ASP A 511 -32.45 9.63 4.35
CA ASP A 511 -33.44 8.64 4.74
C ASP A 511 -32.78 7.35 5.30
N MET A 512 -31.71 6.88 4.67
CA MET A 512 -31.01 5.68 5.12
C MET A 512 -30.34 5.86 6.50
N LEU A 513 -29.68 6.99 6.71
CA LEU A 513 -29.04 7.31 8.00
C LEU A 513 -30.10 7.59 9.09
N SER A 514 -31.20 8.24 8.73
CA SER A 514 -32.29 8.53 9.66
C SER A 514 -32.97 7.27 10.20
N ARG A 515 -33.16 6.27 9.36
CA ARG A 515 -33.69 4.96 9.79
C ARG A 515 -32.77 4.24 10.78
N LYS A 516 -31.44 4.34 10.57
CA LYS A 516 -30.47 3.77 11.50
C LYS A 516 -30.48 4.54 12.83
N TYR A 517 -30.50 5.87 12.77
CA TYR A 517 -30.62 6.75 13.94
C TYR A 517 -31.87 6.42 14.77
N ASN A 518 -33.05 6.32 14.12
CA ASN A 518 -34.30 6.02 14.82
C ASN A 518 -34.26 4.67 15.53
N LYS A 519 -33.72 3.63 14.87
CA LYS A 519 -33.54 2.32 15.50
C LYS A 519 -32.66 2.37 16.75
N LEU A 520 -31.57 3.13 16.70
CA LEU A 520 -30.68 3.31 17.86
C LEU A 520 -31.36 4.11 18.98
N ALA A 521 -32.14 5.13 18.64
CA ALA A 521 -32.88 5.93 19.59
C ALA A 521 -33.98 5.11 20.30
N GLU A 522 -34.73 4.27 19.55
CA GLU A 522 -35.71 3.34 20.08
C GLU A 522 -35.03 2.34 21.04
N PHE A 523 -33.94 1.73 20.65
CA PHE A 523 -33.20 0.77 21.47
C PHE A 523 -32.66 1.38 22.76
N LYS A 524 -32.21 2.65 22.72
CA LYS A 524 -31.79 3.40 23.91
C LYS A 524 -32.97 3.64 24.86
N ASN A 525 -34.13 4.03 24.34
CA ASN A 525 -35.34 4.28 25.15
C ASN A 525 -35.85 2.97 25.79
N ASP A 526 -35.83 1.87 25.08
CA ASP A 526 -36.24 0.56 25.63
C ASP A 526 -35.28 0.12 26.75
N LYS A 527 -33.98 0.31 26.61
CA LYS A 527 -33.00 0.03 27.67
C LYS A 527 -33.23 0.89 28.92
N MET A 528 -33.54 2.16 28.75
CA MET A 528 -33.86 3.06 29.89
C MET A 528 -35.15 2.63 30.63
N ASN A 529 -36.11 2.04 29.95
CA ASN A 529 -37.37 1.57 30.53
C ASN A 529 -37.27 0.19 31.19
N THR A 530 -36.19 -0.54 30.99
CA THR A 530 -35.97 -1.92 31.52
C THR A 530 -34.94 -1.97 32.66
N GLU A 531 -34.51 -0.87 33.23
CA GLU A 531 -33.62 -0.80 34.42
C GLU A 531 -34.27 -1.24 35.73
N ASP A 532 -35.02 -2.32 35.74
CA ASP A 532 -35.38 -3.08 36.95
C ASP A 532 -35.15 -4.55 36.71
N GLY A 533 -33.99 -5.05 37.05
CA GLY A 533 -33.71 -6.48 37.21
C GLY A 533 -32.79 -7.15 36.19
N ASP A 534 -31.64 -7.52 36.71
CA ASP A 534 -30.73 -8.58 36.24
C ASP A 534 -29.52 -8.18 35.41
N LEU A 535 -28.46 -7.84 36.13
CA LEU A 535 -27.08 -7.89 35.72
C LEU A 535 -26.61 -9.33 35.50
N ARG A 536 -26.71 -9.84 34.29
CA ARG A 536 -25.89 -10.97 33.77
C ARG A 536 -26.02 -11.09 32.26
N GLY A 537 -24.94 -10.72 31.58
CA GLY A 537 -24.79 -10.98 30.15
C GLY A 537 -23.60 -10.20 29.58
N ASP A 538 -22.42 -10.84 29.58
CA ASP A 538 -21.25 -10.41 28.80
C ASP A 538 -21.64 -10.19 27.35
N SER A 539 -21.77 -8.95 26.93
CA SER A 539 -21.69 -8.61 25.53
C SER A 539 -20.89 -7.31 25.40
N PHE A 540 -19.74 -7.41 24.75
CA PHE A 540 -18.96 -6.31 24.20
C PHE A 540 -19.83 -5.51 23.20
N PHE A 541 -20.82 -4.78 23.66
CA PHE A 541 -21.53 -3.80 22.85
C PHE A 541 -20.98 -2.43 23.20
N GLU A 542 -20.34 -1.78 22.21
CA GLU A 542 -20.09 -0.36 22.21
C GLU A 542 -21.29 0.38 22.76
N ASP A 543 -21.04 1.42 23.55
CA ASP A 543 -22.08 2.21 24.21
C ASP A 543 -23.08 2.74 23.15
N PRO A 544 -24.37 2.30 23.17
CA PRO A 544 -25.37 2.73 22.20
C PRO A 544 -25.54 4.26 22.17
N SER A 545 -25.13 4.94 23.23
CA SER A 545 -25.12 6.40 23.32
C SER A 545 -24.06 7.02 22.43
N ALA A 546 -22.86 6.44 22.37
CA ALA A 546 -21.77 6.92 21.52
C ALA A 546 -22.13 6.73 20.03
N GLU A 547 -22.64 5.55 19.67
CA GLU A 547 -23.09 5.29 18.29
C GLU A 547 -24.21 6.25 17.87
N LEU A 548 -25.18 6.53 18.75
CA LEU A 548 -26.26 7.48 18.48
C LEU A 548 -25.72 8.90 18.22
N HIS A 549 -24.70 9.35 18.97
CA HIS A 549 -24.06 10.65 18.73
C HIS A 549 -23.40 10.72 17.35
N ILE A 550 -22.69 9.68 16.94
CA ILE A 550 -22.05 9.59 15.62
C ILE A 550 -23.10 9.72 14.51
N TYR A 551 -24.23 8.99 14.60
CA TYR A 551 -25.29 9.11 13.60
C TYR A 551 -26.00 10.46 13.65
N THR A 552 -26.09 11.12 14.81
CA THR A 552 -26.56 12.50 14.92
C THR A 552 -25.67 13.44 14.12
N ASP A 553 -24.36 13.28 14.21
CA ASP A 553 -23.41 14.12 13.47
C ASP A 553 -23.43 13.81 11.97
N PHE A 554 -23.58 12.55 11.57
CA PHE A 554 -23.73 12.19 10.17
C PHE A 554 -25.00 12.78 9.54
N LEU A 555 -26.14 12.72 10.22
CA LEU A 555 -27.38 13.33 9.74
C LEU A 555 -27.23 14.85 9.58
N ARG A 556 -26.59 15.50 10.55
CA ARG A 556 -26.29 16.93 10.46
C ARG A 556 -25.41 17.22 9.25
N LEU A 557 -24.35 16.45 9.03
CA LEU A 557 -23.44 16.64 7.91
C LEU A 557 -24.16 16.46 6.55
N VAL A 558 -25.06 15.48 6.43
CA VAL A 558 -25.87 15.35 5.20
C VAL A 558 -26.78 16.54 4.96
N LEU A 559 -27.40 17.10 6.02
CA LEU A 559 -28.19 18.33 5.90
C LEU A 559 -27.32 19.52 5.52
N GLU A 560 -26.12 19.63 6.04
CA GLU A 560 -25.15 20.68 5.66
C GLU A 560 -24.70 20.52 4.19
N ILE A 561 -24.49 19.28 3.69
CA ILE A 561 -24.24 18.99 2.26
C ILE A 561 -25.42 19.48 1.40
N LEU A 562 -26.66 19.13 1.75
CA LEU A 562 -27.83 19.59 1.02
C LEU A 562 -27.95 21.13 1.06
N ASN A 563 -27.74 21.75 2.22
CA ASN A 563 -27.75 23.21 2.36
C ASN A 563 -26.66 23.88 1.52
N ALA A 564 -25.46 23.32 1.46
CA ALA A 564 -24.39 23.84 0.61
C ALA A 564 -24.77 23.83 -0.86
N ILE A 565 -25.41 22.76 -1.35
CA ILE A 565 -25.93 22.68 -2.73
C ILE A 565 -27.01 23.74 -2.96
N LEU A 566 -27.97 23.86 -2.03
CA LEU A 566 -29.08 24.83 -2.15
C LEU A 566 -28.60 26.28 -2.07
N THR A 567 -27.53 26.55 -1.34
CA THR A 567 -26.96 27.89 -1.18
C THR A 567 -26.08 28.29 -2.37
N TYR A 568 -25.16 27.39 -2.79
CA TYR A 568 -24.11 27.77 -3.74
C TYR A 568 -24.34 27.25 -5.16
N ALA A 569 -25.10 26.18 -5.35
CA ALA A 569 -25.21 25.46 -6.60
C ALA A 569 -26.65 25.23 -7.12
N LEU A 570 -27.68 25.68 -6.39
CA LEU A 570 -29.11 25.44 -6.74
C LEU A 570 -29.46 25.85 -8.18
N PRO A 571 -29.05 27.03 -8.70
CA PRO A 571 -29.43 27.44 -10.05
C PRO A 571 -29.05 26.48 -11.17
N GLN A 572 -28.07 25.62 -10.89
CA GLN A 572 -27.55 24.65 -11.88
C GLN A 572 -28.00 23.21 -11.59
N ASN A 573 -28.78 22.99 -10.49
CA ASN A 573 -29.13 21.65 -10.01
C ASN A 573 -30.63 21.49 -9.74
N PRO A 574 -31.50 21.68 -10.78
CA PRO A 574 -32.96 21.53 -10.62
C PRO A 574 -33.37 20.12 -10.18
N GLU A 575 -32.61 19.09 -10.55
CA GLU A 575 -32.85 17.71 -10.16
C GLU A 575 -32.73 17.49 -8.64
N VAL A 576 -31.83 18.21 -7.98
CA VAL A 576 -31.70 18.17 -6.51
C VAL A 576 -32.94 18.77 -5.85
N VAL A 577 -33.43 19.89 -6.36
CA VAL A 577 -34.67 20.53 -5.87
C VAL A 577 -35.85 19.58 -6.04
N TYR A 578 -35.99 18.98 -7.22
CA TYR A 578 -37.04 18.00 -7.49
C TYR A 578 -36.95 16.81 -6.50
N ALA A 579 -35.77 16.24 -6.30
CA ALA A 579 -35.57 15.10 -5.41
C ALA A 579 -35.93 15.44 -3.94
N ILE A 580 -35.60 16.65 -3.48
CA ILE A 580 -35.98 17.12 -2.14
C ILE A 580 -37.49 17.29 -2.01
N MET A 581 -38.14 17.94 -3.00
CA MET A 581 -39.59 18.15 -2.99
C MET A 581 -40.33 16.80 -3.05
N HIS A 582 -39.89 15.88 -3.91
CA HIS A 582 -40.49 14.55 -4.05
C HIS A 582 -40.39 13.69 -2.79
N ARG A 583 -39.39 13.91 -1.96
CA ARG A 583 -39.11 13.13 -0.73
C ARG A 583 -39.15 14.03 0.53
N GLN A 584 -39.90 15.13 0.53
CA GLN A 584 -39.99 16.05 1.66
C GLN A 584 -40.43 15.38 2.97
N GLU A 585 -41.19 14.28 2.90
CA GLU A 585 -41.69 13.53 4.05
C GLU A 585 -40.55 12.98 4.94
N VAL A 586 -39.35 12.71 4.39
CA VAL A 586 -38.25 12.14 5.18
C VAL A 586 -37.63 13.15 6.16
N PHE A 587 -37.85 14.46 5.94
CA PHE A 587 -37.35 15.53 6.81
C PHE A 587 -38.31 15.89 7.95
N LEU A 588 -39.61 15.56 7.81
CA LEU A 588 -40.67 15.95 8.76
C LEU A 588 -40.39 15.51 10.21
N PRO A 589 -39.92 14.26 10.49
CA PRO A 589 -39.67 13.81 11.86
C PRO A 589 -38.60 14.64 12.59
N PHE A 590 -37.76 15.31 11.86
CA PHE A 590 -36.59 16.03 12.37
C PHE A 590 -36.80 17.55 12.46
N LYS A 591 -37.96 18.07 12.03
CA LYS A 591 -38.24 19.51 11.96
C LYS A 591 -38.06 20.23 13.27
N SER A 592 -38.41 19.60 14.39
CA SER A 592 -38.28 20.16 15.74
C SER A 592 -37.00 19.77 16.47
N HIS A 593 -36.07 19.04 15.79
CA HIS A 593 -34.85 18.60 16.42
C HIS A 593 -33.87 19.77 16.60
N PRO A 594 -33.39 20.05 17.84
CA PRO A 594 -32.64 21.26 18.14
C PRO A 594 -31.33 21.41 17.32
N ARG A 595 -30.74 20.32 16.90
CA ARG A 595 -29.48 20.34 16.10
C ARG A 595 -29.71 20.48 14.60
N TYR A 596 -30.96 20.34 14.09
CA TYR A 596 -31.25 20.29 12.66
C TYR A 596 -32.23 21.36 12.19
N ASN A 597 -32.97 21.99 13.11
CA ASN A 597 -34.07 22.94 12.81
C ASN A 597 -33.65 24.03 11.83
N GLU A 598 -32.52 24.70 12.08
CA GLU A 598 -32.04 25.78 11.20
C GLU A 598 -31.69 25.34 9.78
N LEU A 599 -31.05 24.13 9.65
CA LEU A 599 -30.72 23.55 8.37
C LEU A 599 -31.99 23.12 7.61
N LEU A 600 -32.97 22.61 8.33
CA LEU A 600 -34.26 22.21 7.77
C LEU A 600 -35.13 23.42 7.38
N GLU A 601 -35.05 24.54 8.11
CA GLU A 601 -35.70 25.77 7.71
C GLU A 601 -35.30 26.24 6.32
N ASN A 602 -34.00 26.15 5.97
CA ASN A 602 -33.54 26.44 4.60
C ASN A 602 -34.14 25.51 3.57
N ILE A 603 -34.17 24.19 3.87
CA ILE A 603 -34.79 23.21 2.98
C ILE A 603 -36.27 23.52 2.74
N TYR A 604 -37.02 23.82 3.82
CA TYR A 604 -38.43 24.19 3.70
C TYR A 604 -38.64 25.53 2.97
N THR A 605 -37.77 26.52 3.19
CA THR A 605 -37.81 27.79 2.43
C THR A 605 -37.72 27.54 0.93
N VAL A 606 -36.83 26.64 0.51
CA VAL A 606 -36.70 26.25 -0.93
C VAL A 606 -37.94 25.50 -1.39
N VAL A 607 -38.41 24.51 -0.62
CA VAL A 607 -39.61 23.71 -0.95
C VAL A 607 -40.85 24.61 -1.10
N ASP A 608 -41.08 25.52 -0.17
CA ASP A 608 -42.19 26.44 -0.14
C ASP A 608 -42.18 27.42 -1.35
N PHE A 609 -40.98 27.92 -1.70
CA PHE A 609 -40.80 28.75 -2.90
C PHE A 609 -41.20 28.00 -4.17
N PHE A 610 -40.71 26.79 -4.37
CA PHE A 610 -41.03 26.04 -5.59
C PHE A 610 -42.47 25.54 -5.60
N ASN A 611 -43.05 25.12 -4.47
CA ASN A 611 -44.45 24.78 -4.34
C ASN A 611 -45.36 25.97 -4.74
N SER A 612 -45.07 27.17 -4.21
CA SER A 612 -45.79 28.40 -4.58
C SER A 612 -45.77 28.66 -6.11
N ARG A 613 -44.63 28.39 -6.75
CA ARG A 613 -44.48 28.57 -8.22
C ARG A 613 -45.24 27.52 -9.01
N ILE A 614 -45.25 26.28 -8.55
CA ILE A 614 -46.03 25.19 -9.17
C ILE A 614 -47.52 25.47 -8.99
N ASP A 615 -47.97 25.83 -7.79
CA ASP A 615 -49.40 26.15 -7.54
C ASP A 615 -49.88 27.36 -8.31
N SER A 616 -49.03 28.37 -8.55
CA SER A 616 -49.41 29.54 -9.36
C SER A 616 -49.58 29.27 -10.85
N GLN A 617 -49.02 28.16 -11.34
CA GLN A 617 -49.11 27.73 -12.75
C GLN A 617 -50.11 26.59 -12.96
N LYS A 618 -50.77 26.12 -11.90
CA LYS A 618 -51.65 24.98 -11.90
C LYS A 618 -52.89 25.29 -12.78
N MET A 619 -52.92 24.68 -13.97
CA MET A 619 -54.15 24.57 -14.77
C MET A 619 -54.83 23.23 -14.38
N ASP A 620 -56.14 23.13 -14.54
CA ASP A 620 -56.94 21.94 -14.20
C ASP A 620 -56.37 20.66 -14.85
N GLY A 621 -55.74 19.80 -14.05
CA GLY A 621 -55.25 18.49 -14.47
C GLY A 621 -54.15 17.92 -13.57
N ASP A 622 -53.87 16.63 -13.71
CA ASP A 622 -52.73 15.94 -13.06
C ASP A 622 -51.43 16.32 -13.80
N TRP A 623 -50.46 16.82 -13.06
CA TRP A 623 -49.14 17.20 -13.59
C TRP A 623 -48.26 16.00 -13.83
N SER A 624 -47.61 15.95 -14.98
CA SER A 624 -46.54 15.01 -15.27
C SER A 624 -45.25 15.41 -14.55
N VAL A 625 -44.34 14.47 -14.36
CA VAL A 625 -43.02 14.73 -13.79
C VAL A 625 -42.24 15.74 -14.62
N GLU A 626 -42.37 15.67 -15.94
CA GLU A 626 -41.70 16.56 -16.88
C GLU A 626 -42.18 18.02 -16.71
N GLU A 627 -43.48 18.24 -16.55
CA GLU A 627 -44.05 19.58 -16.37
C GLU A 627 -43.60 20.20 -15.04
N VAL A 628 -43.60 19.41 -13.94
CA VAL A 628 -43.08 19.86 -12.64
C VAL A 628 -41.61 20.23 -12.75
N LEU A 629 -40.82 19.40 -13.40
CA LEU A 629 -39.38 19.64 -13.58
C LEU A 629 -39.11 20.88 -14.43
N GLU A 630 -39.91 21.12 -15.50
CA GLU A 630 -39.80 22.33 -16.31
C GLU A 630 -40.05 23.60 -15.52
N VAL A 631 -41.08 23.62 -14.64
CA VAL A 631 -41.31 24.73 -13.71
C VAL A 631 -40.14 24.96 -12.79
N ILE A 632 -39.57 23.88 -12.22
CA ILE A 632 -38.41 23.97 -11.38
C ILE A 632 -37.21 24.55 -12.13
N ILE A 633 -36.88 24.02 -13.33
CA ILE A 633 -35.79 24.51 -14.20
C ILE A 633 -35.92 26.01 -14.47
N ASN A 634 -37.10 26.47 -14.84
CA ASN A 634 -37.36 27.86 -15.18
C ASN A 634 -37.18 28.77 -13.96
N ASN A 635 -37.58 28.32 -12.77
CA ASN A 635 -37.50 29.10 -11.55
C ASN A 635 -36.15 28.99 -10.86
N CYS A 636 -35.37 27.92 -11.00
CA CYS A 636 -34.03 27.78 -10.48
C CYS A 636 -33.11 28.95 -10.88
N ARG A 637 -33.23 29.44 -12.13
CA ARG A 637 -32.41 30.54 -12.65
C ARG A 637 -32.73 31.88 -11.97
N SER A 638 -33.98 32.05 -11.50
CA SER A 638 -34.45 33.25 -10.80
C SER A 638 -34.22 33.22 -9.29
N TRP A 639 -33.89 32.05 -8.72
CA TRP A 639 -33.62 31.89 -7.29
C TRP A 639 -32.44 32.74 -6.84
N ARG A 640 -32.58 33.46 -5.73
CA ARG A 640 -31.57 34.36 -5.16
C ARG A 640 -31.21 34.02 -3.71
N GLY A 641 -31.75 32.94 -3.13
CA GLY A 641 -31.51 32.54 -1.76
C GLY A 641 -32.27 33.39 -0.74
N GLU A 642 -33.34 34.08 -1.15
CA GLU A 642 -34.12 34.93 -0.24
C GLU A 642 -34.74 34.09 0.87
N GLY A 643 -34.54 34.55 2.13
CA GLY A 643 -35.03 33.86 3.33
C GLY A 643 -34.15 32.70 3.84
N MET A 644 -33.07 32.35 3.13
CA MET A 644 -32.14 31.33 3.62
C MET A 644 -31.16 31.89 4.64
N LYS A 645 -30.90 31.12 5.68
CA LYS A 645 -29.79 31.36 6.62
C LYS A 645 -28.47 30.95 5.99
N MET A 646 -27.48 31.81 6.12
CA MET A 646 -26.12 31.49 5.63
C MET A 646 -25.37 30.71 6.70
N PHE A 647 -24.81 29.57 6.30
CA PHE A 647 -23.92 28.76 7.13
C PHE A 647 -22.49 28.86 6.62
N THR A 648 -21.53 28.70 7.53
CA THR A 648 -20.13 28.58 7.15
C THR A 648 -19.96 27.32 6.31
N GLN A 649 -19.33 27.45 5.15
CA GLN A 649 -19.05 26.32 4.28
C GLN A 649 -18.11 25.35 5.00
N LEU A 650 -18.52 24.09 5.11
CA LEU A 650 -17.66 23.04 5.60
C LEU A 650 -16.54 22.76 4.59
N ARG A 651 -15.34 22.61 5.11
CA ARG A 651 -14.18 22.22 4.34
C ARG A 651 -13.40 21.17 5.15
N PHE A 652 -13.35 19.99 4.64
CA PHE A 652 -12.63 18.88 5.27
C PHE A 652 -11.26 18.72 4.63
N THR A 653 -10.24 18.68 5.47
CA THR A 653 -8.86 18.35 5.08
C THR A 653 -8.52 16.97 5.56
N TYR A 654 -7.66 16.28 4.82
CA TYR A 654 -7.05 15.06 5.31
C TYR A 654 -5.88 15.44 6.20
N GLU A 655 -5.88 14.93 7.41
CA GLU A 655 -4.77 15.04 8.35
C GLU A 655 -4.27 13.62 8.64
N GLN A 656 -2.97 13.43 8.50
CA GLN A 656 -2.33 12.17 8.83
C GLN A 656 -2.28 12.03 10.36
N GLU A 657 -2.48 10.82 10.86
CA GLU A 657 -2.37 10.52 12.28
C GLU A 657 -0.95 10.82 12.81
N SER A 658 -0.81 11.00 14.13
CA SER A 658 0.48 11.31 14.78
C SER A 658 1.50 10.18 14.62
N HIS A 659 1.04 8.91 14.53
CA HIS A 659 1.86 7.72 14.39
C HIS A 659 1.49 6.92 13.13
N PRO A 660 1.72 7.48 11.93
CA PRO A 660 1.32 6.83 10.68
C PRO A 660 2.06 5.51 10.43
N GLU A 661 3.25 5.33 11.01
CA GLU A 661 4.04 4.11 10.91
C GLU A 661 3.31 2.88 11.46
N GLU A 662 2.50 3.04 12.50
CA GLU A 662 1.73 1.94 13.11
C GLU A 662 0.74 1.31 12.13
N PHE A 663 0.23 2.10 11.19
CA PHE A 663 -0.62 1.63 10.11
C PHE A 663 0.19 1.21 8.87
N PHE A 664 1.10 2.09 8.40
CA PHE A 664 1.73 1.90 7.09
C PHE A 664 2.80 0.80 7.06
N ILE A 665 3.59 0.61 8.13
CA ILE A 665 4.61 -0.44 8.13
C ILE A 665 3.97 -1.83 8.02
N PRO A 666 3.00 -2.23 8.86
CA PRO A 666 2.31 -3.51 8.70
C PRO A 666 1.60 -3.64 7.36
N TYR A 667 0.96 -2.58 6.90
CA TYR A 667 0.23 -2.56 5.64
C TYR A 667 1.14 -2.80 4.43
N VAL A 668 2.27 -2.09 4.35
CA VAL A 668 3.26 -2.30 3.29
C VAL A 668 3.78 -3.73 3.28
N TRP A 669 4.14 -4.27 4.45
CA TRP A 669 4.63 -5.65 4.54
C TRP A 669 3.56 -6.69 4.19
N GLN A 670 2.31 -6.45 4.55
CA GLN A 670 1.19 -7.29 4.11
C GLN A 670 1.10 -7.33 2.58
N LEU A 671 1.22 -6.16 1.92
CA LEU A 671 1.23 -6.08 0.46
C LEU A 671 2.44 -6.77 -0.15
N VAL A 672 3.63 -6.55 0.40
CA VAL A 672 4.88 -7.21 -0.06
C VAL A 672 4.76 -8.72 0.05
N LEU A 673 4.33 -9.25 1.20
CA LEU A 673 4.21 -10.70 1.41
C LEU A 673 3.15 -11.33 0.49
N SER A 674 2.05 -10.63 0.22
CA SER A 674 1.00 -11.13 -0.67
C SER A 674 1.40 -11.18 -2.15
N HIS A 675 2.37 -10.33 -2.57
CA HIS A 675 2.73 -10.18 -3.99
C HIS A 675 4.16 -10.65 -4.33
N SER A 676 5.09 -10.72 -3.36
CA SER A 676 6.50 -11.06 -3.63
C SER A 676 6.77 -12.55 -3.82
N GLY A 677 5.82 -13.42 -3.47
CA GLY A 677 5.95 -14.87 -3.63
C GLY A 677 6.83 -15.56 -2.60
N PHE A 678 7.41 -14.84 -1.62
CA PHE A 678 8.01 -15.46 -0.45
C PHE A 678 7.09 -15.33 0.77
N THR A 679 7.01 -16.38 1.55
CA THR A 679 6.22 -16.42 2.78
C THR A 679 7.10 -16.86 3.92
N PHE A 680 6.80 -16.36 5.11
CA PHE A 680 7.39 -16.84 6.34
C PHE A 680 6.49 -17.86 7.01
N ASN A 681 7.08 -18.74 7.81
CA ASN A 681 6.30 -19.67 8.61
C ASN A 681 5.68 -18.91 9.81
N PRO A 682 4.36 -18.78 9.89
CA PRO A 682 3.71 -18.01 10.95
C PRO A 682 3.91 -18.60 12.36
N SER A 683 4.33 -19.87 12.47
CA SER A 683 4.70 -20.46 13.75
C SER A 683 6.13 -20.10 14.21
N SER A 684 6.95 -19.60 13.31
CA SER A 684 8.36 -19.26 13.57
C SER A 684 8.58 -17.75 13.74
N ILE A 685 7.84 -16.93 13.02
CA ILE A 685 7.92 -15.46 13.09
C ILE A 685 6.61 -14.91 13.63
N ASN A 686 6.71 -14.14 14.70
CA ASN A 686 5.62 -13.32 15.19
C ASN A 686 5.61 -12.01 14.38
N LEU A 687 4.92 -12.05 13.24
CA LEU A 687 4.77 -10.90 12.35
C LEU A 687 3.90 -9.86 13.03
N PHE A 688 4.49 -8.84 13.61
CA PHE A 688 3.86 -7.78 14.37
C PHE A 688 2.96 -8.32 15.49
N PRO A 689 3.16 -7.95 16.75
CA PRO A 689 2.25 -8.34 17.81
C PRO A 689 0.86 -7.84 17.45
N VAL A 690 -0.02 -8.74 17.05
CA VAL A 690 -1.43 -8.43 16.93
C VAL A 690 -1.86 -8.02 18.33
N PRO A 691 -2.45 -6.83 18.55
CA PRO A 691 -3.10 -6.55 19.81
C PRO A 691 -4.05 -7.72 20.03
N VAL A 692 -3.86 -8.46 21.11
CA VAL A 692 -4.82 -9.46 21.54
C VAL A 692 -6.02 -8.66 22.03
N GLU A 693 -6.88 -8.24 21.12
CA GLU A 693 -8.27 -8.04 21.48
C GLU A 693 -8.67 -9.38 22.06
N ASP A 694 -9.05 -9.38 23.33
CA ASP A 694 -9.49 -10.56 24.06
C ASP A 694 -10.59 -11.28 23.26
N ILE A 695 -10.18 -12.10 22.30
CA ILE A 695 -11.03 -13.15 21.73
C ILE A 695 -11.19 -14.11 22.88
N ASN A 696 -12.31 -13.98 23.57
CA ASN A 696 -12.71 -14.77 24.72
C ASN A 696 -12.27 -16.22 24.57
N GLY A 697 -11.42 -16.61 25.49
CA GLY A 697 -10.59 -17.78 25.53
C GLY A 697 -11.28 -19.12 25.71
N GLU A 698 -12.46 -19.39 25.16
CA GLU A 698 -13.06 -20.72 25.17
C GLU A 698 -13.05 -21.42 23.80
N GLU A 699 -13.15 -20.69 22.69
CA GLU A 699 -13.06 -21.34 21.37
C GLU A 699 -11.62 -21.60 20.93
N ALA A 700 -10.67 -20.72 21.26
CA ALA A 700 -9.25 -20.93 20.96
C ALA A 700 -8.66 -22.07 21.82
N LYS A 701 -9.07 -22.24 23.07
CA LYS A 701 -8.65 -23.37 23.91
C LYS A 701 -9.21 -24.71 23.45
N LYS A 702 -10.39 -24.76 22.84
CA LYS A 702 -10.95 -25.98 22.26
C LYS A 702 -10.29 -26.41 20.96
N GLN A 703 -9.78 -25.47 20.15
CA GLN A 703 -9.03 -25.78 18.93
C GLN A 703 -7.59 -26.23 19.21
N LEU A 704 -6.95 -25.71 20.28
CA LEU A 704 -5.62 -26.16 20.72
C LEU A 704 -5.63 -27.54 21.42
N GLN A 705 -6.74 -27.93 22.00
CA GLN A 705 -6.87 -29.26 22.64
C GLN A 705 -7.24 -30.40 21.68
N ASN A 706 -7.78 -30.08 20.49
CA ASN A 706 -8.19 -31.09 19.53
C ASN A 706 -7.20 -31.43 18.43
N GLY A 707 -5.99 -30.85 18.42
CA GLY A 707 -4.88 -31.32 17.58
C GLY A 707 -5.11 -31.34 16.06
N GLU A 708 -6.18 -30.74 15.55
CA GLU A 708 -6.49 -30.65 14.12
C GLU A 708 -6.30 -29.24 13.60
N MET A 709 -5.07 -28.91 13.22
CA MET A 709 -4.82 -27.80 12.31
C MET A 709 -5.20 -28.22 10.89
N LYS A 710 -6.41 -27.89 10.48
CA LYS A 710 -6.74 -27.88 9.04
C LYS A 710 -6.04 -26.68 8.41
N GLU A 711 -5.18 -26.96 7.45
CA GLU A 711 -4.70 -25.99 6.47
C GLU A 711 -5.89 -25.21 5.94
N VAL A 712 -5.90 -23.89 6.16
CA VAL A 712 -6.82 -23.00 5.47
C VAL A 712 -6.24 -22.79 4.07
N VAL A 713 -6.52 -23.73 3.19
CA VAL A 713 -6.41 -23.55 1.75
C VAL A 713 -7.60 -22.69 1.34
N LEU A 714 -7.32 -21.47 0.93
CA LEU A 714 -8.27 -20.63 0.20
C LEU A 714 -8.57 -21.32 -1.14
N GLN A 715 -9.60 -22.17 -1.16
CA GLN A 715 -10.21 -22.62 -2.40
C GLN A 715 -11.05 -21.46 -2.97
N VAL A 716 -10.58 -20.90 -4.07
CA VAL A 716 -11.40 -20.07 -4.94
C VAL A 716 -12.27 -21.04 -5.74
N GLU A 717 -13.52 -21.20 -5.34
CA GLU A 717 -14.53 -21.83 -6.18
C GLU A 717 -14.89 -20.87 -7.33
N THR A 718 -14.57 -21.27 -8.54
CA THR A 718 -15.11 -20.67 -9.76
C THR A 718 -16.53 -21.19 -9.96
N PRO A 719 -17.55 -20.34 -10.17
CA PRO A 719 -18.85 -20.82 -10.64
C PRO A 719 -18.79 -21.06 -12.16
N VAL A 720 -19.37 -22.20 -12.55
CA VAL A 720 -19.67 -22.62 -13.92
C VAL A 720 -20.64 -21.65 -14.61
#